data_61ae11b497e819705827236c36392bb1
#
_entry.id   61ae11b497e819705827236c36392bb1
#
_cell.length_a   1.000
_cell.length_b   1.000
_cell.length_c   1.000
_cell.angle_alpha   90.00
_cell.angle_beta   90.00
_cell.angle_gamma   90.00
#
_symmetry.space_group_name_H-M   'P 1'
#
loop_
_entity.id
_entity.type
_entity.pdbx_description
1 polymer ?
#
loop_
_entity_poly.entity_id
_entity_poly.type
_entity_poly.pdbx_seq_one_letter_code
_entity_poly.pdbx_strand_id
1 'polypeptide(L)'
;MVQTLEANKNRQIEEKKHTFPMKQILHLETNWYNSPEEVDEAPSTCASDIYRLGVLLFELFCTFNSSDEKIATMSCLRHRVLPPQLLLKWPKEASFCLWLLHPEPSSRPKMGELLESEFLRTPRHDLEEREAAIELREKIDEQEILLEFLLLIQQRKQEAVENLQEIVSFVSSDIEEASKMQTTLKIKGGSSLERAKRLNSRRTDITEDDDSGSSGSRKRFRLGTGEESDGHQDESQKPERQIEYKGSILAKSSRLMKNFRKLETAYFMTRRRIVKTMDKPTSRRCQTSTECRSSGTATERSSLSNLSSKRGCKEDGEIGFINSYLEGLCKYFSFSKLEVKADLRQGDLLNSSNLVCSLGFDRDGEFFATAGVNKKIKVFEYNSILNADRDIHYPVVEMANRSKLSSICWNGYIKSQLASSNFEGVVQVWDVTRSQLFMEMREHLKRVWSVDFSVADPTMLASGSDDGSVKLWNINQGVSVGTIKTKANVCCVQFPVDSGRALAFGSADHKIYYYDLRNSKLPLCTLVGHNKTVSYVKFIDSTTLVSASTDNTIKLWDLSSCTSRVLDSPLQSYTGHMNVKNFVGLSVADGYIATGSETNEVVIYHKAFPMPALSFKFNSTDPLSGDEVDDSAQFISSVCWRGQSSTLVAANSMGNIKLLEMV
;
A
#
# COMPACT_ATOMS: atom_id res chain seq x y z
N MET A 1 -33.95 -50.38 27.31
CA MET A 1 -35.19 -49.66 26.93
C MET A 1 -35.05 -48.14 26.83
N VAL A 2 -34.13 -47.53 27.55
CA VAL A 2 -33.90 -46.06 27.49
C VAL A 2 -33.11 -45.65 26.27
N GLN A 3 -32.18 -46.44 25.80
CA GLN A 3 -31.37 -46.13 24.58
C GLN A 3 -32.13 -46.23 23.25
N THR A 4 -33.23 -46.99 23.18
CA THR A 4 -34.08 -47.12 22.00
C THR A 4 -35.09 -45.97 21.83
N LEU A 5 -35.39 -45.23 22.91
CA LEU A 5 -36.29 -44.08 22.86
C LEU A 5 -35.55 -42.77 22.43
N GLU A 6 -34.28 -42.66 22.74
CA GLU A 6 -33.44 -41.52 22.26
C GLU A 6 -33.08 -41.63 20.78
N ALA A 7 -32.84 -42.85 20.26
CA ALA A 7 -32.60 -43.07 18.84
C ALA A 7 -33.83 -42.77 17.96
N ASN A 8 -35.06 -43.02 18.47
CA ASN A 8 -36.29 -42.68 17.75
C ASN A 8 -36.62 -41.15 17.81
N LYS A 9 -36.22 -40.47 18.88
CA LYS A 9 -36.40 -39.01 18.95
C LYS A 9 -35.42 -38.28 18.01
N ASN A 10 -34.21 -38.76 17.90
CA ASN A 10 -33.24 -38.20 16.97
C ASN A 10 -33.56 -38.48 15.50
N ARG A 11 -34.15 -39.65 15.19
CA ARG A 11 -34.63 -39.92 13.81
C ARG A 11 -35.83 -39.05 13.41
N GLN A 12 -36.75 -38.72 14.34
CA GLN A 12 -37.87 -37.79 14.04
C GLN A 12 -37.40 -36.35 13.91
N ILE A 13 -36.27 -35.96 14.53
CA ILE A 13 -35.71 -34.64 14.41
C ILE A 13 -34.87 -34.50 13.12
N GLU A 14 -34.24 -35.57 12.65
CA GLU A 14 -33.52 -35.59 11.37
C GLU A 14 -34.44 -35.67 10.15
N GLU A 15 -35.58 -36.35 10.22
CA GLU A 15 -36.58 -36.35 9.12
C GLU A 15 -37.26 -34.98 8.94
N LYS A 16 -37.32 -34.12 9.96
CA LYS A 16 -37.83 -32.73 9.82
C LYS A 16 -36.83 -31.76 9.18
N LYS A 17 -35.55 -32.16 9.03
CA LYS A 17 -34.50 -31.27 8.46
C LYS A 17 -34.27 -31.42 6.96
N HIS A 18 -34.96 -32.36 6.28
CA HIS A 18 -34.78 -32.61 4.84
C HIS A 18 -36.08 -32.56 4.02
N THR A 19 -37.03 -31.71 4.39
CA THR A 19 -38.06 -31.30 3.44
C THR A 19 -37.47 -30.28 2.48
N PHE A 20 -37.31 -30.72 1.22
CA PHE A 20 -36.86 -29.88 0.12
C PHE A 20 -37.58 -28.51 0.16
N PRO A 21 -36.87 -27.36 0.05
CA PRO A 21 -37.48 -26.03 0.03
C PRO A 21 -38.65 -25.90 -0.93
N MET A 22 -38.60 -26.60 -2.07
CA MET A 22 -39.62 -26.65 -3.10
C MET A 22 -40.95 -27.22 -2.62
N LYS A 23 -40.96 -28.24 -1.73
CA LYS A 23 -42.20 -28.77 -1.17
C LYS A 23 -42.89 -27.83 -0.19
N GLN A 24 -42.11 -27.04 0.54
CA GLN A 24 -42.66 -26.01 1.43
C GLN A 24 -43.25 -24.84 0.65
N ILE A 25 -42.62 -24.43 -0.45
CA ILE A 25 -43.11 -23.37 -1.35
C ILE A 25 -44.39 -23.81 -2.03
N LEU A 26 -44.47 -25.01 -2.57
CA LEU A 26 -45.69 -25.55 -3.18
C LEU A 26 -46.84 -25.68 -2.20
N HIS A 27 -46.59 -26.00 -0.94
CA HIS A 27 -47.62 -26.06 0.09
C HIS A 27 -48.10 -24.67 0.51
N LEU A 28 -47.25 -23.67 0.51
CA LEU A 28 -47.61 -22.27 0.71
C LEU A 28 -48.40 -21.73 -0.48
N GLU A 29 -48.00 -22.03 -1.72
CA GLU A 29 -48.72 -21.61 -2.93
C GLU A 29 -50.15 -22.15 -3.00
N THR A 30 -50.38 -23.41 -2.65
CA THR A 30 -51.74 -24.00 -2.59
C THR A 30 -52.64 -23.31 -1.55
N ASN A 31 -52.09 -22.85 -0.44
CA ASN A 31 -52.82 -22.18 0.60
C ASN A 31 -53.21 -20.73 0.28
N TRP A 32 -52.56 -20.09 -0.69
CA TRP A 32 -52.91 -18.70 -1.06
C TRP A 32 -54.29 -18.57 -1.72
N TYR A 33 -54.72 -19.62 -2.42
CA TYR A 33 -56.02 -19.65 -3.08
C TYR A 33 -57.19 -20.04 -2.17
N ASN A 34 -56.89 -20.52 -0.94
CA ASN A 34 -57.94 -20.85 0.01
C ASN A 34 -58.61 -19.58 0.52
N SER A 35 -59.91 -19.54 0.43
CA SER A 35 -60.70 -18.41 1.02
C SER A 35 -60.61 -18.39 2.55
N PRO A 36 -60.87 -17.25 3.20
CA PRO A 36 -60.83 -17.17 4.68
C PRO A 36 -61.66 -18.23 5.37
N GLU A 37 -62.89 -18.48 4.88
CA GLU A 37 -63.79 -19.50 5.42
C GLU A 37 -63.26 -20.94 5.24
N GLU A 38 -62.53 -21.22 4.16
CA GLU A 38 -61.87 -22.53 3.97
C GLU A 38 -60.67 -22.73 4.89
N VAL A 39 -60.00 -21.65 5.28
CA VAL A 39 -58.94 -21.71 6.29
C VAL A 39 -59.52 -22.02 7.67
N ASP A 40 -60.75 -21.59 7.93
CA ASP A 40 -61.51 -21.89 9.14
C ASP A 40 -62.27 -23.25 9.07
N GLU A 41 -61.85 -24.13 8.14
CA GLU A 41 -62.37 -25.49 7.93
C GLU A 41 -63.83 -25.55 7.47
N ALA A 42 -64.40 -24.45 6.95
CA ALA A 42 -65.72 -24.50 6.34
C ALA A 42 -65.69 -25.14 4.94
N PRO A 43 -66.81 -25.74 4.50
CA PRO A 43 -66.86 -26.39 3.17
C PRO A 43 -66.75 -25.32 2.06
N SER A 44 -66.06 -25.67 0.96
CA SER A 44 -65.95 -24.83 -0.22
C SER A 44 -67.30 -24.54 -0.85
N THR A 45 -67.55 -23.27 -1.19
CA THR A 45 -68.80 -22.77 -1.79
C THR A 45 -68.51 -21.98 -3.07
N CYS A 46 -69.57 -21.60 -3.83
CA CYS A 46 -69.42 -20.69 -4.95
C CYS A 46 -68.74 -19.37 -4.58
N ALA A 47 -68.92 -18.89 -3.34
CA ALA A 47 -68.26 -17.70 -2.85
C ALA A 47 -66.75 -17.93 -2.64
N SER A 48 -66.32 -19.15 -2.29
CA SER A 48 -64.90 -19.51 -2.23
C SER A 48 -64.26 -19.54 -3.62
N ASP A 49 -64.98 -19.96 -4.66
CA ASP A 49 -64.52 -19.90 -6.05
C ASP A 49 -64.38 -18.46 -6.56
N ILE A 50 -65.26 -17.56 -6.16
CA ILE A 50 -65.13 -16.13 -6.44
C ILE A 50 -63.87 -15.54 -5.80
N TYR A 51 -63.54 -15.95 -4.56
CA TYR A 51 -62.33 -15.54 -3.90
C TYR A 51 -61.07 -16.03 -4.66
N ARG A 52 -61.05 -17.31 -5.07
CA ARG A 52 -59.98 -17.89 -5.89
C ARG A 52 -59.82 -17.15 -7.20
N LEU A 53 -60.90 -16.76 -7.84
CA LEU A 53 -60.89 -15.94 -9.06
C LEU A 53 -60.25 -14.57 -8.78
N GLY A 54 -60.52 -13.97 -7.63
CA GLY A 54 -59.89 -12.71 -7.20
C GLY A 54 -58.35 -12.84 -7.01
N VAL A 55 -57.90 -13.94 -6.43
CA VAL A 55 -56.46 -14.22 -6.30
C VAL A 55 -55.80 -14.44 -7.67
N LEU A 56 -56.44 -15.21 -8.56
CA LEU A 56 -55.95 -15.44 -9.92
C LEU A 56 -55.86 -14.13 -10.72
N LEU A 57 -56.90 -13.30 -10.64
CA LEU A 57 -56.93 -12.00 -11.28
C LEU A 57 -55.79 -11.11 -10.79
N PHE A 58 -55.52 -11.10 -9.48
CA PHE A 58 -54.40 -10.38 -8.89
C PHE A 58 -53.06 -10.83 -9.46
N GLU A 59 -52.82 -12.14 -9.57
CA GLU A 59 -51.60 -12.69 -10.15
C GLU A 59 -51.37 -12.33 -11.62
N LEU A 60 -52.47 -12.20 -12.40
CA LEU A 60 -52.39 -11.81 -13.81
C LEU A 60 -51.88 -10.37 -14.02
N PHE A 61 -52.15 -9.47 -13.06
CA PHE A 61 -51.77 -8.06 -13.12
C PHE A 61 -50.52 -7.71 -12.32
N CYS A 62 -49.98 -8.66 -11.52
CA CYS A 62 -48.75 -8.47 -10.74
C CYS A 62 -47.59 -9.24 -11.35
N THR A 63 -46.49 -8.56 -11.59
CA THR A 63 -45.20 -9.16 -11.96
C THR A 63 -44.29 -9.23 -10.73
N PHE A 64 -43.70 -10.38 -10.48
CA PHE A 64 -42.81 -10.62 -9.33
C PHE A 64 -41.38 -10.86 -9.82
N ASN A 65 -40.41 -10.12 -9.25
CA ASN A 65 -39.01 -10.24 -9.61
C ASN A 65 -38.29 -11.36 -8.84
N SER A 66 -38.85 -11.81 -7.71
CA SER A 66 -38.30 -12.90 -6.91
C SER A 66 -39.39 -13.69 -6.22
N SER A 67 -39.05 -14.93 -5.80
CA SER A 67 -39.95 -15.80 -5.02
C SER A 67 -40.30 -15.19 -3.66
N ASP A 68 -39.35 -14.51 -3.03
CA ASP A 68 -39.55 -13.89 -1.73
C ASP A 68 -40.52 -12.68 -1.82
N GLU A 69 -40.43 -11.89 -2.88
CA GLU A 69 -41.33 -10.82 -3.20
C GLU A 69 -42.76 -11.34 -3.42
N LYS A 70 -42.91 -12.43 -4.17
CA LYS A 70 -44.21 -13.11 -4.37
C LYS A 70 -44.80 -13.54 -3.05
N ILE A 71 -44.05 -14.23 -2.19
CA ILE A 71 -44.51 -14.70 -0.87
C ILE A 71 -44.97 -13.52 0.00
N ALA A 72 -44.19 -12.47 0.07
CA ALA A 72 -44.52 -11.28 0.86
C ALA A 72 -45.81 -10.61 0.35
N THR A 73 -45.92 -10.44 -0.98
CA THR A 73 -47.06 -9.77 -1.61
C THR A 73 -48.35 -10.59 -1.47
N MET A 74 -48.29 -11.92 -1.67
CA MET A 74 -49.43 -12.81 -1.48
C MET A 74 -49.89 -12.88 -0.01
N SER A 75 -48.94 -12.77 0.93
CA SER A 75 -49.29 -12.65 2.35
C SER A 75 -50.01 -11.35 2.68
N CYS A 76 -49.62 -10.23 2.07
CA CYS A 76 -50.29 -8.95 2.18
C CYS A 76 -51.68 -8.97 1.55
N LEU A 77 -51.86 -9.70 0.43
CA LEU A 77 -53.15 -9.83 -0.25
C LEU A 77 -54.26 -10.44 0.65
N ARG A 78 -53.93 -11.37 1.52
CA ARG A 78 -54.83 -11.94 2.52
C ARG A 78 -55.43 -10.88 3.45
N HIS A 79 -54.69 -9.83 3.71
CA HIS A 79 -55.12 -8.67 4.51
C HIS A 79 -55.70 -7.56 3.63
N ARG A 80 -56.02 -7.84 2.36
CA ARG A 80 -56.53 -6.89 1.36
C ARG A 80 -55.60 -5.71 1.11
N VAL A 81 -54.30 -5.89 1.32
CA VAL A 81 -53.28 -4.88 1.01
C VAL A 81 -52.71 -5.19 -0.39
N LEU A 82 -52.97 -4.29 -1.34
CA LEU A 82 -52.48 -4.37 -2.68
C LEU A 82 -51.16 -3.57 -2.85
N PRO A 83 -50.25 -4.01 -3.72
CA PRO A 83 -49.06 -3.25 -4.03
C PRO A 83 -49.38 -1.86 -4.60
N PRO A 84 -48.68 -0.80 -4.18
CA PRO A 84 -48.92 0.56 -4.71
C PRO A 84 -48.83 0.65 -6.23
N GLN A 85 -47.95 -0.16 -6.85
CA GLN A 85 -47.80 -0.23 -8.28
C GLN A 85 -49.04 -0.72 -9.00
N LEU A 86 -49.76 -1.70 -8.46
CA LEU A 86 -51.03 -2.19 -8.98
C LEU A 86 -52.11 -1.12 -8.89
N LEU A 87 -52.21 -0.40 -7.77
CA LEU A 87 -53.17 0.67 -7.57
C LEU A 87 -52.96 1.86 -8.52
N LEU A 88 -51.69 2.16 -8.83
CA LEU A 88 -51.34 3.24 -9.73
C LEU A 88 -51.52 2.87 -11.22
N LYS A 89 -51.09 1.66 -11.59
CA LYS A 89 -51.09 1.20 -13.00
C LYS A 89 -52.46 0.66 -13.43
N TRP A 90 -53.20 -0.02 -12.51
CA TRP A 90 -54.44 -0.75 -12.78
C TRP A 90 -55.51 -0.48 -11.74
N PRO A 91 -56.00 0.79 -11.55
CA PRO A 91 -56.92 1.13 -10.45
C PRO A 91 -58.29 0.46 -10.55
N LYS A 92 -58.84 0.25 -11.75
CA LYS A 92 -60.10 -0.43 -11.95
C LYS A 92 -59.98 -1.92 -11.62
N GLU A 93 -58.92 -2.57 -12.08
CA GLU A 93 -58.59 -3.98 -11.82
C GLU A 93 -58.32 -4.21 -10.34
N ALA A 94 -57.60 -3.31 -9.69
CA ALA A 94 -57.33 -3.35 -8.26
C ALA A 94 -58.62 -3.25 -7.45
N SER A 95 -59.53 -2.34 -7.82
CA SER A 95 -60.86 -2.21 -7.20
C SER A 95 -61.69 -3.47 -7.39
N PHE A 96 -61.68 -4.05 -8.59
CA PHE A 96 -62.39 -5.27 -8.91
C PHE A 96 -61.80 -6.48 -8.14
N CYS A 97 -60.50 -6.63 -8.05
CA CYS A 97 -59.86 -7.63 -7.19
C CYS A 97 -60.28 -7.51 -5.73
N LEU A 98 -60.30 -6.29 -5.17
CA LEU A 98 -60.72 -6.08 -3.79
C LEU A 98 -62.19 -6.46 -3.54
N TRP A 99 -63.07 -6.34 -4.55
CA TRP A 99 -64.46 -6.77 -4.47
C TRP A 99 -64.57 -8.29 -4.43
N LEU A 100 -63.83 -9.01 -5.26
CA LEU A 100 -63.77 -10.47 -5.28
C LEU A 100 -63.12 -11.06 -4.01
N LEU A 101 -62.11 -10.37 -3.45
CA LEU A 101 -61.37 -10.78 -2.26
C LEU A 101 -61.99 -10.31 -0.96
N HIS A 102 -63.31 -10.05 -0.95
CA HIS A 102 -63.97 -9.66 0.28
C HIS A 102 -63.90 -10.78 1.34
N PRO A 103 -63.52 -10.50 2.60
CA PRO A 103 -63.42 -11.53 3.64
C PRO A 103 -64.73 -12.22 3.92
N GLU A 104 -65.82 -11.46 3.93
CA GLU A 104 -67.17 -11.97 4.16
C GLU A 104 -67.73 -12.61 2.90
N PRO A 105 -68.07 -13.92 2.87
CA PRO A 105 -68.54 -14.63 1.67
C PRO A 105 -69.85 -14.04 1.09
N SER A 106 -70.72 -13.52 1.95
CA SER A 106 -72.01 -12.88 1.58
C SER A 106 -71.82 -11.53 0.86
N SER A 107 -70.66 -10.89 1.04
CA SER A 107 -70.33 -9.58 0.45
C SER A 107 -69.57 -9.72 -0.86
N ARG A 108 -69.20 -10.93 -1.29
CA ARG A 108 -68.63 -11.21 -2.62
C ARG A 108 -69.75 -11.22 -3.67
N PRO A 109 -69.43 -10.81 -4.91
CA PRO A 109 -70.42 -10.84 -5.99
C PRO A 109 -70.88 -12.28 -6.30
N LYS A 110 -72.17 -12.40 -6.65
CA LYS A 110 -72.65 -13.63 -7.25
C LYS A 110 -72.25 -13.70 -8.73
N MET A 111 -72.18 -14.90 -9.33
CA MET A 111 -71.75 -15.08 -10.72
C MET A 111 -72.56 -14.20 -11.69
N GLY A 112 -73.88 -14.00 -11.48
CA GLY A 112 -74.69 -13.10 -12.30
C GLY A 112 -74.24 -11.63 -12.20
N GLU A 113 -73.98 -11.15 -10.99
CA GLU A 113 -73.51 -9.79 -10.71
C GLU A 113 -72.09 -9.57 -11.30
N LEU A 114 -71.26 -10.62 -11.24
CA LEU A 114 -69.93 -10.60 -11.84
C LEU A 114 -70.00 -10.41 -13.39
N LEU A 115 -70.82 -11.20 -14.06
CA LEU A 115 -71.01 -11.13 -15.52
C LEU A 115 -71.67 -9.83 -15.98
N GLU A 116 -72.47 -9.20 -15.09
CA GLU A 116 -73.11 -7.91 -15.35
C GLU A 116 -72.27 -6.70 -14.93
N SER A 117 -71.09 -6.96 -14.33
CA SER A 117 -70.20 -5.87 -13.85
C SER A 117 -69.70 -5.00 -15.01
N GLU A 118 -69.63 -3.71 -14.77
CA GLU A 118 -69.07 -2.74 -15.73
C GLU A 118 -67.67 -3.13 -16.17
N PHE A 119 -66.88 -3.77 -15.31
CA PHE A 119 -65.53 -4.22 -15.61
C PHE A 119 -65.45 -5.24 -16.75
N LEU A 120 -66.40 -6.20 -16.81
CA LEU A 120 -66.43 -7.21 -17.91
C LEU A 120 -67.18 -6.73 -19.13
N ARG A 121 -67.98 -5.68 -19.00
CA ARG A 121 -68.74 -5.08 -20.13
C ARG A 121 -67.97 -3.96 -20.83
N THR A 122 -66.80 -3.54 -20.35
CA THR A 122 -66.02 -2.45 -20.96
C THR A 122 -65.71 -2.77 -22.42
N PRO A 123 -65.99 -1.83 -23.35
CA PRO A 123 -65.71 -2.04 -24.77
C PRO A 123 -64.22 -2.30 -25.02
N ARG A 124 -63.92 -3.15 -25.98
CA ARG A 124 -62.52 -3.51 -26.35
C ARG A 124 -61.67 -2.29 -26.71
N HIS A 125 -62.31 -1.23 -27.22
CA HIS A 125 -61.67 0.05 -27.53
C HIS A 125 -61.03 0.74 -26.33
N ASP A 126 -61.62 0.70 -25.15
CA ASP A 126 -61.08 1.29 -23.92
C ASP A 126 -59.84 0.54 -23.43
N LEU A 127 -59.73 -0.77 -23.69
CA LEU A 127 -58.57 -1.57 -23.39
C LEU A 127 -57.39 -1.22 -24.31
N GLU A 128 -57.63 -1.05 -25.62
CA GLU A 128 -56.58 -0.65 -26.59
C GLU A 128 -56.03 0.75 -26.30
N GLU A 129 -56.88 1.73 -25.94
CA GLU A 129 -56.44 3.08 -25.53
C GLU A 129 -55.58 3.02 -24.26
N ARG A 130 -55.94 2.14 -23.32
CA ARG A 130 -55.26 1.99 -22.04
C ARG A 130 -53.90 1.30 -22.23
N GLU A 131 -53.82 0.27 -23.04
CA GLU A 131 -52.57 -0.37 -23.41
C GLU A 131 -51.64 0.62 -24.12
N ALA A 132 -52.14 1.43 -25.06
CA ALA A 132 -51.35 2.47 -25.71
C ALA A 132 -50.85 3.54 -24.74
N ALA A 133 -51.64 3.91 -23.73
CA ALA A 133 -51.22 4.85 -22.68
C ALA A 133 -50.13 4.28 -21.77
N ILE A 134 -50.17 2.97 -21.47
CA ILE A 134 -49.14 2.28 -20.66
C ILE A 134 -47.85 2.21 -21.49
N GLU A 135 -47.90 1.79 -22.73
CA GLU A 135 -46.74 1.72 -23.61
C GLU A 135 -46.06 3.09 -23.77
N LEU A 136 -46.86 4.16 -23.92
CA LEU A 136 -46.31 5.51 -23.97
C LEU A 136 -45.60 5.91 -22.67
N ARG A 137 -46.15 5.54 -21.53
CA ARG A 137 -45.54 5.83 -20.20
C ARG A 137 -44.22 5.07 -20.02
N GLU A 138 -44.19 3.79 -20.39
CA GLU A 138 -42.95 2.99 -20.35
C GLU A 138 -41.87 3.61 -21.26
N LYS A 139 -42.24 4.09 -22.44
CA LYS A 139 -41.31 4.81 -23.35
C LYS A 139 -40.80 6.13 -22.76
N ILE A 140 -41.63 6.85 -22.01
CA ILE A 140 -41.21 8.08 -21.30
C ILE A 140 -40.20 7.73 -20.22
N ASP A 141 -40.49 6.74 -19.39
CA ASP A 141 -39.59 6.29 -18.31
C ASP A 141 -38.23 5.83 -18.87
N GLU A 142 -38.22 5.10 -20.01
CA GLU A 142 -36.98 4.72 -20.71
C GLU A 142 -36.19 5.94 -21.21
N GLN A 143 -36.87 6.96 -21.74
CA GLN A 143 -36.21 8.19 -22.20
C GLN A 143 -35.66 9.01 -21.02
N GLU A 144 -36.33 9.03 -19.88
CA GLU A 144 -35.84 9.68 -18.66
C GLU A 144 -34.56 9.02 -18.15
N ILE A 145 -34.51 7.69 -18.10
CA ILE A 145 -33.30 6.93 -17.72
C ILE A 145 -32.13 7.23 -18.69
N LEU A 146 -32.41 7.28 -19.98
CA LEU A 146 -31.40 7.62 -20.98
C LEU A 146 -30.87 9.05 -20.79
N LEU A 147 -31.76 10.00 -20.52
CA LEU A 147 -31.40 11.39 -20.27
C LEU A 147 -30.49 11.52 -19.03
N GLU A 148 -30.85 10.90 -17.90
CA GLU A 148 -30.04 10.90 -16.70
C GLU A 148 -28.65 10.28 -16.95
N PHE A 149 -28.58 9.17 -17.68
CA PHE A 149 -27.32 8.55 -18.04
C PHE A 149 -26.43 9.47 -18.88
N LEU A 150 -27.00 10.16 -19.89
CA LEU A 150 -26.27 11.11 -20.73
C LEU A 150 -25.77 12.32 -19.92
N LEU A 151 -26.58 12.84 -19.01
CA LEU A 151 -26.17 13.93 -18.11
C LEU A 151 -25.01 13.51 -17.20
N LEU A 152 -25.06 12.30 -16.67
CA LEU A 152 -23.96 11.75 -15.85
C LEU A 152 -22.67 11.61 -16.67
N ILE A 153 -22.77 11.15 -17.92
CA ILE A 153 -21.60 11.10 -18.83
C ILE A 153 -21.05 12.51 -19.06
N GLN A 154 -21.92 13.48 -19.35
CA GLN A 154 -21.52 14.86 -19.59
C GLN A 154 -20.77 15.43 -18.36
N GLN A 155 -21.33 15.26 -17.17
CA GLN A 155 -20.70 15.69 -15.91
C GLN A 155 -19.31 15.08 -15.74
N ARG A 156 -19.18 13.75 -15.88
CA ARG A 156 -17.87 13.07 -15.78
C ARG A 156 -16.85 13.57 -16.80
N LYS A 157 -17.28 13.87 -18.03
CA LYS A 157 -16.39 14.43 -19.05
C LYS A 157 -15.99 15.86 -18.74
N GLN A 158 -16.90 16.66 -18.19
CA GLN A 158 -16.59 18.02 -17.75
C GLN A 158 -15.57 18.03 -16.62
N GLU A 159 -15.76 17.18 -15.58
CA GLU A 159 -14.78 16.99 -14.50
C GLU A 159 -13.40 16.56 -15.04
N ALA A 160 -13.38 15.71 -16.06
CA ALA A 160 -12.12 15.29 -16.71
C ALA A 160 -11.43 16.46 -17.43
N VAL A 161 -12.20 17.35 -18.09
CA VAL A 161 -11.66 18.56 -18.76
C VAL A 161 -11.08 19.52 -17.73
N GLU A 162 -11.77 19.75 -16.62
CA GLU A 162 -11.29 20.63 -15.54
C GLU A 162 -9.98 20.08 -14.93
N ASN A 163 -9.92 18.77 -14.68
CA ASN A 163 -8.68 18.11 -14.22
C ASN A 163 -7.53 18.27 -15.23
N LEU A 164 -7.81 18.17 -16.53
CA LEU A 164 -6.79 18.36 -17.57
C LEU A 164 -6.32 19.82 -17.63
N GLN A 165 -7.21 20.80 -17.48
CA GLN A 165 -6.85 22.22 -17.44
C GLN A 165 -5.96 22.53 -16.23
N GLU A 166 -6.28 21.97 -15.05
CA GLU A 166 -5.43 22.07 -13.86
C GLU A 166 -4.02 21.50 -14.10
N ILE A 167 -3.95 20.30 -14.72
CA ILE A 167 -2.69 19.64 -15.09
C ILE A 167 -1.86 20.51 -16.03
N VAL A 168 -2.45 21.05 -17.07
CA VAL A 168 -1.78 21.94 -18.03
C VAL A 168 -1.26 23.21 -17.33
N SER A 169 -2.05 23.78 -16.44
CA SER A 169 -1.66 24.96 -15.65
C SER A 169 -0.40 24.68 -14.80
N PHE A 170 -0.37 23.55 -14.09
CA PHE A 170 0.82 23.16 -13.30
C PHE A 170 2.07 22.98 -14.17
N VAL A 171 1.94 22.26 -15.28
CA VAL A 171 3.07 22.03 -16.20
C VAL A 171 3.58 23.35 -16.78
N SER A 172 2.69 24.26 -17.16
CA SER A 172 3.07 25.57 -17.71
C SER A 172 3.83 26.42 -16.70
N SER A 173 3.36 26.45 -15.45
CA SER A 173 4.06 27.14 -14.34
C SER A 173 5.45 26.56 -14.10
N ASP A 174 5.56 25.24 -14.03
CA ASP A 174 6.83 24.54 -13.76
C ASP A 174 7.82 24.69 -14.93
N ILE A 175 7.35 24.73 -16.18
CA ILE A 175 8.17 25.03 -17.37
C ILE A 175 8.74 26.45 -17.30
N GLU A 176 7.92 27.44 -16.95
CA GLU A 176 8.36 28.82 -16.84
C GLU A 176 9.44 28.97 -15.78
N GLU A 177 9.26 28.33 -14.63
CA GLU A 177 10.23 28.35 -13.53
C GLU A 177 11.54 27.63 -13.89
N ALA A 178 11.47 26.44 -14.47
CA ALA A 178 12.64 25.71 -14.96
C ALA A 178 13.42 26.52 -16.01
N SER A 179 12.72 27.26 -16.88
CA SER A 179 13.32 28.14 -17.87
C SER A 179 14.05 29.34 -17.23
N LYS A 180 13.45 29.95 -16.20
CA LYS A 180 14.09 31.01 -15.39
C LYS A 180 15.36 30.50 -14.70
N MET A 181 15.32 29.32 -14.09
CA MET A 181 16.49 28.69 -13.47
C MET A 181 17.60 28.41 -14.49
N GLN A 182 17.23 27.87 -15.67
CA GLN A 182 18.18 27.59 -16.73
C GLN A 182 18.89 28.87 -17.22
N THR A 183 18.15 29.97 -17.43
CA THR A 183 18.72 31.27 -17.84
C THR A 183 19.65 31.82 -16.78
N THR A 184 19.27 31.74 -15.51
CA THR A 184 20.10 32.18 -14.38
C THR A 184 21.41 31.40 -14.30
N LEU A 185 21.36 30.09 -14.49
CA LEU A 185 22.55 29.23 -14.50
C LEU A 185 23.46 29.51 -15.71
N LYS A 186 22.88 29.77 -16.90
CA LYS A 186 23.67 30.16 -18.09
C LYS A 186 24.39 31.48 -17.88
N ILE A 187 23.76 32.50 -17.26
CA ILE A 187 24.36 33.78 -16.93
C ILE A 187 25.50 33.61 -15.91
N LYS A 188 25.27 32.82 -14.83
CA LYS A 188 26.29 32.54 -13.82
C LYS A 188 27.46 31.71 -14.41
N GLY A 189 27.17 30.73 -15.27
CA GLY A 189 28.18 29.91 -15.95
C GLY A 189 29.00 30.71 -16.96
N GLY A 190 28.38 31.63 -17.70
CA GLY A 190 29.07 32.50 -18.66
C GLY A 190 30.05 33.45 -17.96
N SER A 191 29.67 34.08 -16.88
CA SER A 191 30.55 34.96 -16.10
C SER A 191 31.71 34.23 -15.43
N SER A 192 31.53 32.99 -15.02
CA SER A 192 32.59 32.15 -14.44
C SER A 192 33.57 31.67 -15.49
N LEU A 193 33.12 31.35 -16.70
CA LEU A 193 33.98 30.93 -17.82
C LEU A 193 34.86 32.07 -18.35
N GLU A 194 34.30 33.29 -18.42
CA GLU A 194 35.08 34.49 -18.79
C GLU A 194 36.09 34.87 -17.70
N ARG A 195 35.74 34.69 -16.41
CA ARG A 195 36.67 34.92 -15.29
C ARG A 195 37.79 33.86 -15.29
N ALA A 196 37.49 32.61 -15.60
CA ALA A 196 38.49 31.57 -15.74
C ALA A 196 39.42 31.76 -16.97
N LYS A 197 38.88 32.26 -18.10
CA LYS A 197 39.69 32.64 -19.27
C LYS A 197 40.58 33.82 -18.98
N ARG A 198 40.15 34.85 -18.22
CA ARG A 198 40.99 35.98 -17.79
C ARG A 198 42.05 35.60 -16.76
N LEU A 199 41.83 34.56 -15.95
CA LEU A 199 42.83 34.04 -15.01
C LEU A 199 43.87 33.15 -15.71
N ASN A 200 43.50 32.37 -16.73
CA ASN A 200 44.45 31.55 -17.50
C ASN A 200 45.33 32.39 -18.45
N SER A 201 44.85 33.56 -18.92
CA SER A 201 45.70 34.42 -19.76
C SER A 201 46.76 35.22 -18.94
N ARG A 202 46.78 35.09 -17.60
CA ARG A 202 47.80 35.69 -16.72
C ARG A 202 48.77 34.70 -16.08
N ARG A 203 48.70 33.41 -16.45
CA ARG A 203 49.57 32.33 -15.96
C ARG A 203 50.15 31.53 -17.10
N THR A 204 50.92 32.18 -17.94
CA THR A 204 52.02 31.54 -18.66
C THR A 204 53.27 32.07 -18.02
N ASP A 205 53.75 31.41 -17.00
CA ASP A 205 55.11 31.15 -16.61
C ASP A 205 55.13 30.50 -15.22
N ILE A 206 56.01 29.48 -15.15
CA ILE A 206 56.53 28.80 -13.94
C ILE A 206 55.92 27.42 -13.59
N THR A 207 56.66 26.43 -14.06
CA THR A 207 57.20 25.20 -13.43
C THR A 207 56.29 24.23 -12.67
N GLU A 208 56.55 22.98 -13.01
CA GLU A 208 56.18 21.69 -12.41
C GLU A 208 56.39 21.62 -10.90
N ASP A 209 55.48 20.98 -10.18
CA ASP A 209 55.76 19.86 -9.26
C ASP A 209 54.49 19.34 -8.56
N ASP A 210 54.50 18.05 -8.29
CA ASP A 210 53.57 17.15 -7.62
C ASP A 210 52.82 17.70 -6.40
N ASP A 211 51.53 17.37 -6.23
CA ASP A 211 51.11 16.49 -5.14
C ASP A 211 49.59 16.17 -5.15
N SER A 212 49.27 15.00 -4.65
CA SER A 212 48.01 14.33 -4.54
C SER A 212 47.00 15.01 -3.62
N GLY A 213 45.77 15.19 -4.08
CA GLY A 213 44.65 15.65 -3.27
C GLY A 213 43.28 15.22 -3.82
N SER A 214 42.76 14.15 -3.25
CA SER A 214 41.43 13.62 -3.50
C SER A 214 40.33 14.66 -3.26
N SER A 215 39.60 15.06 -4.30
CA SER A 215 38.32 15.72 -4.17
C SER A 215 37.29 15.06 -5.07
N GLY A 216 36.23 14.57 -4.44
CA GLY A 216 35.13 13.87 -5.07
C GLY A 216 34.46 14.67 -6.19
N SER A 217 34.75 14.26 -7.41
CA SER A 217 34.16 14.84 -8.61
C SER A 217 32.80 14.22 -8.88
N ARG A 218 31.76 15.05 -8.80
CA ARG A 218 30.41 14.69 -9.30
C ARG A 218 30.54 14.33 -10.78
N LYS A 219 30.43 13.04 -11.11
CA LYS A 219 30.35 12.55 -12.49
C LYS A 219 29.12 13.13 -13.16
N ARG A 220 29.30 14.09 -14.03
CA ARG A 220 28.28 14.60 -14.94
C ARG A 220 28.03 13.57 -16.04
N PHE A 221 26.78 13.33 -16.33
CA PHE A 221 26.28 12.51 -17.42
C PHE A 221 26.98 12.93 -18.76
N ARG A 222 27.85 12.10 -19.29
CA ARG A 222 28.32 12.20 -20.67
C ARG A 222 27.57 11.16 -21.50
N LEU A 223 26.69 11.63 -22.38
CA LEU A 223 26.15 10.81 -23.45
C LEU A 223 27.24 10.43 -24.42
N GLY A 224 27.61 9.16 -24.45
CA GLY A 224 28.50 8.60 -25.48
C GLY A 224 27.74 8.49 -26.81
N THR A 225 28.35 9.02 -27.85
CA THR A 225 28.02 8.76 -29.26
C THR A 225 28.55 7.39 -29.63
N GLY A 226 27.67 6.44 -29.96
CA GLY A 226 28.03 5.14 -30.53
C GLY A 226 27.17 4.89 -31.76
N GLU A 227 27.81 4.51 -32.86
CA GLU A 227 27.31 4.41 -34.22
C GLU A 227 26.36 3.24 -34.48
N GLU A 228 25.70 3.34 -35.60
CA GLU A 228 24.65 2.54 -36.19
C GLU A 228 24.97 1.06 -36.45
N SER A 229 23.97 0.20 -36.44
CA SER A 229 23.79 -0.84 -37.46
C SER A 229 22.36 -1.35 -37.52
N ASP A 230 21.96 -1.53 -38.77
CA ASP A 230 20.68 -1.90 -39.36
C ASP A 230 20.01 -3.20 -38.86
N GLY A 231 18.66 -3.23 -39.01
CA GLY A 231 18.04 -4.41 -39.57
C GLY A 231 16.71 -4.89 -38.94
N HIS A 232 15.70 -4.70 -39.70
CA HIS A 232 14.46 -5.46 -39.93
C HIS A 232 13.15 -5.01 -39.27
N GLN A 233 12.27 -4.70 -40.22
CA GLN A 233 10.83 -4.40 -40.16
C GLN A 233 10.01 -5.60 -39.63
N ASP A 234 8.98 -5.32 -38.84
CA ASP A 234 7.68 -5.94 -39.06
C ASP A 234 6.54 -4.99 -38.70
N GLU A 235 5.53 -4.94 -39.57
CA GLU A 235 4.40 -4.02 -39.60
C GLU A 235 3.28 -4.54 -38.68
N SER A 236 2.64 -3.63 -38.00
CA SER A 236 1.19 -3.39 -37.91
C SER A 236 0.74 -2.89 -36.53
N GLN A 237 0.47 -1.58 -36.45
CA GLN A 237 -0.60 -1.03 -35.62
C GLN A 237 -0.77 0.48 -35.83
N LYS A 238 -2.03 0.94 -35.82
CA LYS A 238 -2.57 2.24 -36.18
C LYS A 238 -1.89 3.46 -35.54
N PRO A 239 -1.86 4.64 -36.19
CA PRO A 239 -1.11 5.80 -35.76
C PRO A 239 -1.84 6.60 -34.69
N GLU A 240 -1.40 6.53 -33.44
CA GLU A 240 -1.53 7.64 -32.50
C GLU A 240 -0.58 8.76 -32.95
N ARG A 241 -1.07 10.00 -33.01
CA ARG A 241 -0.29 11.17 -33.39
C ARG A 241 0.93 11.30 -32.47
N GLN A 242 2.06 10.78 -32.92
CA GLN A 242 3.37 11.04 -32.32
C GLN A 242 3.77 12.47 -32.64
N ILE A 243 3.80 13.32 -31.64
CA ILE A 243 4.48 14.61 -31.71
C ILE A 243 5.98 14.27 -31.86
N GLU A 244 6.55 14.50 -33.05
CA GLU A 244 7.96 14.29 -33.32
C GLU A 244 8.83 15.24 -32.50
N TYR A 245 9.35 14.78 -31.38
CA TYR A 245 10.43 15.43 -30.64
C TYR A 245 11.80 15.11 -31.30
N LYS A 246 11.99 15.53 -32.55
CA LYS A 246 13.30 15.42 -33.23
C LYS A 246 14.30 16.34 -32.52
N GLY A 247 15.24 15.74 -31.77
CA GLY A 247 16.41 16.45 -31.20
C GLY A 247 16.44 16.62 -29.68
N SER A 248 15.44 16.12 -28.94
CA SER A 248 15.45 16.21 -27.48
C SER A 248 16.48 15.28 -26.85
N ILE A 249 17.24 15.78 -25.87
CA ILE A 249 18.18 15.00 -25.02
C ILE A 249 17.44 13.83 -24.35
N LEU A 250 16.16 13.99 -24.04
CA LEU A 250 15.31 13.00 -23.40
C LEU A 250 14.93 11.84 -24.34
N ALA A 251 14.76 12.11 -25.63
CA ALA A 251 14.45 11.07 -26.62
C ALA A 251 15.60 10.05 -26.78
N LYS A 252 16.81 10.43 -26.40
CA LYS A 252 18.01 9.54 -26.41
C LYS A 252 18.04 8.59 -25.20
N SER A 253 17.19 8.76 -24.19
CA SER A 253 17.14 7.89 -23.02
C SER A 253 16.01 6.86 -23.16
N SER A 254 16.33 5.67 -23.66
CA SER A 254 15.39 4.55 -23.80
C SER A 254 14.70 4.20 -22.46
N ARG A 255 15.42 4.27 -21.35
CA ARG A 255 14.89 3.99 -20.00
C ARG A 255 13.88 5.03 -19.55
N LEU A 256 14.08 6.31 -19.86
CA LEU A 256 13.13 7.38 -19.57
C LEU A 256 11.84 7.17 -20.35
N MET A 257 11.95 6.92 -21.66
CA MET A 257 10.77 6.71 -22.51
C MET A 257 9.99 5.45 -22.09
N LYS A 258 10.65 4.36 -21.74
CA LYS A 258 10.02 3.15 -21.22
C LYS A 258 9.20 3.40 -19.94
N ASN A 259 9.68 4.28 -19.08
CA ASN A 259 9.02 4.59 -17.80
C ASN A 259 8.24 5.90 -17.79
N PHE A 260 8.10 6.57 -18.94
CA PHE A 260 7.56 7.93 -19.03
C PHE A 260 6.19 8.08 -18.34
N ARG A 261 5.22 7.21 -18.64
CA ARG A 261 3.88 7.25 -18.01
C ARG A 261 3.92 7.12 -16.49
N LYS A 262 4.84 6.30 -15.95
CA LYS A 262 4.99 6.12 -14.49
C LYS A 262 5.62 7.36 -13.85
N LEU A 263 6.62 7.94 -14.51
CA LEU A 263 7.27 9.18 -14.08
C LEU A 263 6.29 10.35 -14.12
N GLU A 264 5.49 10.47 -15.18
CA GLU A 264 4.42 11.44 -15.31
C GLU A 264 3.40 11.33 -14.16
N THR A 265 2.92 10.10 -13.90
CA THR A 265 1.99 9.85 -12.79
C THR A 265 2.60 10.26 -11.44
N ALA A 266 3.87 9.91 -11.21
CA ALA A 266 4.58 10.27 -9.97
C ALA A 266 4.74 11.79 -9.83
N TYR A 267 5.05 12.50 -10.93
CA TYR A 267 5.14 13.96 -10.98
C TYR A 267 3.83 14.61 -10.52
N PHE A 268 2.71 14.26 -11.16
CA PHE A 268 1.43 14.86 -10.83
C PHE A 268 0.92 14.48 -9.43
N MET A 269 1.17 13.27 -8.96
CA MET A 269 0.85 12.88 -7.57
C MET A 269 1.60 13.74 -6.56
N THR A 270 2.89 13.97 -6.78
CA THR A 270 3.73 14.78 -5.88
C THR A 270 3.34 16.25 -5.93
N ARG A 271 3.10 16.79 -7.13
CA ARG A 271 2.71 18.19 -7.35
C ARG A 271 1.37 18.53 -6.68
N ARG A 272 0.35 17.70 -6.89
CA ARG A 272 -0.97 17.85 -6.26
C ARG A 272 -0.91 17.80 -4.73
N ARG A 273 -0.01 17.00 -4.16
CA ARG A 273 0.16 16.91 -2.71
C ARG A 273 0.67 18.22 -2.13
N ILE A 274 1.64 18.85 -2.76
CA ILE A 274 2.21 20.11 -2.32
C ILE A 274 1.17 21.22 -2.35
N VAL A 275 0.37 21.30 -3.41
CA VAL A 275 -0.73 22.25 -3.53
C VAL A 275 -1.72 22.08 -2.38
N LYS A 276 -2.14 20.84 -2.07
CA LYS A 276 -3.07 20.55 -0.96
C LYS A 276 -2.51 20.88 0.42
N THR A 277 -1.19 20.81 0.63
CA THR A 277 -0.55 21.20 1.90
C THR A 277 -0.49 22.72 2.08
N MET A 278 -0.40 23.48 0.97
CA MET A 278 -0.39 24.95 1.00
C MET A 278 -1.78 25.56 1.22
N ASP A 279 -2.86 24.85 0.83
CA ASP A 279 -4.24 25.33 0.98
C ASP A 279 -4.85 25.08 2.37
N LYS A 280 -4.17 24.39 3.29
CA LYS A 280 -4.63 24.26 4.67
C LYS A 280 -4.37 25.55 5.44
N PRO A 281 -5.41 26.31 5.87
CA PRO A 281 -5.21 27.50 6.68
C PRO A 281 -4.64 27.08 8.04
N THR A 282 -3.44 27.55 8.36
CA THR A 282 -2.84 27.42 9.69
C THR A 282 -3.63 28.27 10.68
N SER A 283 -4.71 27.75 11.22
CA SER A 283 -5.36 28.32 12.38
C SER A 283 -4.58 27.94 13.65
N ARG A 284 -3.43 28.59 13.85
CA ARG A 284 -2.83 28.68 15.18
C ARG A 284 -3.48 29.84 15.93
N ARG A 285 -4.58 29.56 16.58
CA ARG A 285 -5.12 30.44 17.62
C ARG A 285 -4.37 30.10 18.90
N CYS A 286 -3.31 30.86 19.16
CA CYS A 286 -2.66 30.90 20.46
C CYS A 286 -3.63 31.57 21.44
N GLN A 287 -4.26 30.82 22.33
CA GLN A 287 -4.94 31.36 23.50
C GLN A 287 -3.92 31.44 24.62
N THR A 288 -3.38 32.59 24.83
CA THR A 288 -2.82 32.99 26.12
C THR A 288 -3.73 34.03 26.74
N SER A 289 -4.48 33.57 27.73
CA SER A 289 -5.18 34.39 28.67
C SER A 289 -4.19 35.05 29.61
N THR A 290 -4.08 36.38 29.59
CA THR A 290 -3.74 37.19 30.75
C THR A 290 -4.42 38.57 30.62
N GLU A 291 -5.32 38.80 31.52
CA GLU A 291 -5.95 40.12 31.77
C GLU A 291 -4.91 41.12 32.23
N CYS A 292 -4.90 42.32 31.64
CA CYS A 292 -4.64 43.55 32.35
C CYS A 292 -5.26 44.72 31.60
N ARG A 293 -6.10 45.45 32.32
CA ARG A 293 -6.74 46.73 31.93
C ARG A 293 -5.72 47.82 31.80
N SER A 294 -5.83 48.65 30.76
CA SER A 294 -5.89 50.11 30.94
C SER A 294 -6.15 50.85 29.60
N SER A 295 -6.91 51.86 29.73
CA SER A 295 -7.47 52.86 28.81
C SER A 295 -6.48 53.63 27.95
N GLY A 296 -6.90 54.04 26.73
CA GLY A 296 -6.35 55.24 26.10
C GLY A 296 -6.45 55.31 24.57
N THR A 297 -7.45 56.03 24.09
CA THR A 297 -7.55 56.91 22.90
C THR A 297 -7.08 56.48 21.51
N ALA A 298 -7.99 56.67 20.59
CA ALA A 298 -7.93 56.57 19.15
C ALA A 298 -6.91 57.45 18.46
N THR A 299 -6.34 56.95 17.36
CA THR A 299 -6.07 57.75 16.15
C THR A 299 -5.98 56.85 14.93
N GLU A 300 -6.85 57.10 13.98
CA GLU A 300 -6.81 56.51 12.62
C GLU A 300 -5.55 56.94 11.88
N ARG A 301 -4.89 55.98 11.20
CA ARG A 301 -4.17 56.23 9.94
C ARG A 301 -3.90 54.95 9.16
N SER A 302 -4.58 54.86 8.02
CA SER A 302 -4.19 54.31 6.70
C SER A 302 -3.40 53.00 6.62
N SER A 303 -4.13 51.95 6.31
CA SER A 303 -3.72 50.67 5.77
C SER A 303 -3.48 50.75 4.26
N LEU A 304 -2.23 50.68 3.82
CA LEU A 304 -1.83 50.37 2.43
C LEU A 304 -0.39 49.83 2.42
N SER A 305 -0.18 48.60 2.92
CA SER A 305 1.11 47.89 2.73
C SER A 305 1.09 46.38 3.05
N ASN A 306 -0.03 45.67 2.87
CA ASN A 306 -0.09 44.23 3.17
C ASN A 306 -0.46 43.34 1.98
N LEU A 307 -0.14 43.74 0.74
CA LEU A 307 -0.37 42.89 -0.46
C LEU A 307 0.92 42.30 -1.07
N SER A 308 2.10 42.70 -0.55
CA SER A 308 3.38 42.23 -1.11
C SER A 308 3.96 40.95 -0.44
N SER A 309 3.47 40.59 0.77
CA SER A 309 4.06 39.49 1.55
C SER A 309 3.50 38.09 1.23
N LYS A 310 2.39 38.00 0.47
CA LYS A 310 1.79 36.67 0.13
C LYS A 310 2.31 36.06 -1.16
N ARG A 311 2.99 36.79 -2.03
CA ARG A 311 3.59 36.26 -3.27
C ARG A 311 4.93 35.57 -3.01
N GLY A 312 5.76 36.03 -2.08
CA GLY A 312 7.07 35.48 -1.79
C GLY A 312 7.02 34.04 -1.22
N CYS A 313 6.03 33.70 -0.37
CA CYS A 313 5.92 32.36 0.20
C CYS A 313 5.45 31.27 -0.79
N LYS A 314 4.81 31.67 -1.89
CA LYS A 314 4.42 30.69 -2.94
C LYS A 314 5.59 30.38 -3.87
N GLU A 315 6.37 31.36 -4.23
CA GLU A 315 7.53 31.22 -5.11
C GLU A 315 8.62 30.35 -4.49
N ASP A 316 8.94 30.52 -3.21
CA ASP A 316 9.95 29.71 -2.50
C ASP A 316 9.54 28.22 -2.38
N GLY A 317 8.26 27.93 -2.22
CA GLY A 317 7.74 26.56 -2.16
C GLY A 317 7.76 25.83 -3.50
N GLU A 318 7.51 26.53 -4.60
CA GLU A 318 7.53 25.98 -5.96
C GLU A 318 8.96 25.69 -6.43
N ILE A 319 9.90 26.61 -6.20
CA ILE A 319 11.34 26.42 -6.47
C ILE A 319 11.88 25.20 -5.72
N GLY A 320 11.47 24.99 -4.47
CA GLY A 320 11.84 23.84 -3.66
C GLY A 320 11.37 22.50 -4.27
N PHE A 321 10.16 22.47 -4.84
CA PHE A 321 9.62 21.26 -5.47
C PHE A 321 10.40 20.85 -6.73
N ILE A 322 10.60 21.77 -7.67
CA ILE A 322 11.28 21.45 -8.93
C ILE A 322 12.71 20.96 -8.67
N ASN A 323 13.42 21.60 -7.75
CA ASN A 323 14.76 21.18 -7.37
C ASN A 323 14.77 19.80 -6.72
N SER A 324 13.84 19.52 -5.82
CA SER A 324 13.71 18.21 -5.17
C SER A 324 13.32 17.11 -6.17
N TYR A 325 12.42 17.42 -7.10
CA TYR A 325 12.02 16.47 -8.15
C TYR A 325 13.16 16.20 -9.12
N LEU A 326 13.91 17.24 -9.53
CA LEU A 326 15.09 17.10 -10.39
C LEU A 326 16.18 16.27 -9.72
N GLU A 327 16.45 16.51 -8.44
CA GLU A 327 17.40 15.69 -7.67
C GLU A 327 16.97 14.23 -7.64
N GLY A 328 15.68 13.96 -7.35
CA GLY A 328 15.12 12.62 -7.38
C GLY A 328 15.24 11.96 -8.76
N LEU A 329 15.00 12.70 -9.83
CA LEU A 329 15.12 12.21 -11.21
C LEU A 329 16.58 11.88 -11.56
N CYS A 330 17.52 12.74 -11.19
CA CYS A 330 18.95 12.49 -11.37
C CYS A 330 19.41 11.26 -10.62
N LYS A 331 18.98 11.09 -9.36
CA LYS A 331 19.28 9.90 -8.55
C LYS A 331 18.67 8.62 -9.17
N TYR A 332 17.40 8.67 -9.62
CA TYR A 332 16.75 7.53 -10.26
C TYR A 332 17.49 7.04 -11.52
N PHE A 333 18.12 7.95 -12.27
CA PHE A 333 18.88 7.65 -13.49
C PHE A 333 20.40 7.51 -13.28
N SER A 334 20.90 7.74 -12.07
CA SER A 334 22.36 7.69 -11.78
C SER A 334 22.97 6.31 -12.04
N PHE A 335 22.18 5.26 -11.88
CA PHE A 335 22.63 3.88 -12.06
C PHE A 335 21.80 3.16 -13.11
N SER A 336 22.41 2.30 -13.90
CA SER A 336 21.76 1.59 -15.01
C SER A 336 21.41 0.13 -14.68
N LYS A 337 22.24 -0.53 -13.88
CA LYS A 337 22.11 -1.96 -13.53
C LYS A 337 22.74 -2.28 -12.18
N LEU A 338 22.43 -3.49 -11.68
CA LEU A 338 23.16 -4.11 -10.58
C LEU A 338 24.14 -5.12 -11.14
N GLU A 339 25.41 -5.01 -10.74
CA GLU A 339 26.47 -5.96 -11.10
C GLU A 339 26.88 -6.78 -9.88
N VAL A 340 27.20 -8.07 -10.12
CA VAL A 340 27.79 -8.94 -9.10
C VAL A 340 29.27 -8.63 -9.01
N LYS A 341 29.74 -8.14 -7.86
CA LYS A 341 31.15 -7.92 -7.58
C LYS A 341 31.82 -9.15 -7.02
N ALA A 342 31.10 -9.92 -6.22
CA ALA A 342 31.58 -11.19 -5.69
C ALA A 342 30.40 -12.11 -5.34
N ASP A 343 30.65 -13.41 -5.51
CA ASP A 343 29.75 -14.47 -5.06
C ASP A 343 30.42 -15.17 -3.87
N LEU A 344 29.79 -15.14 -2.71
CA LEU A 344 30.36 -15.71 -1.49
C LEU A 344 30.17 -17.24 -1.50
N ARG A 345 31.20 -17.95 -1.85
CA ARG A 345 31.20 -19.42 -1.84
C ARG A 345 31.63 -19.93 -0.46
N GLN A 346 30.67 -20.43 0.30
CA GLN A 346 30.94 -21.06 1.60
C GLN A 346 31.22 -22.56 1.40
N GLY A 347 32.20 -23.09 2.09
CA GLY A 347 32.57 -24.51 2.01
C GLY A 347 31.58 -25.50 2.65
N ASP A 348 30.51 -25.04 3.22
CA ASP A 348 29.49 -25.88 3.92
C ASP A 348 28.47 -26.52 2.94
N LEU A 349 28.96 -27.32 2.00
CA LEU A 349 28.11 -28.00 0.99
C LEU A 349 27.17 -29.08 1.54
N LEU A 350 27.32 -29.48 2.81
CA LEU A 350 26.60 -30.63 3.38
C LEU A 350 25.42 -30.24 4.30
N ASN A 351 25.16 -28.97 4.56
CA ASN A 351 24.06 -28.55 5.44
C ASN A 351 22.84 -28.08 4.64
N SER A 352 21.77 -28.84 4.72
CA SER A 352 20.50 -28.62 4.02
C SER A 352 19.67 -27.41 4.51
N SER A 353 20.14 -26.60 5.45
CA SER A 353 19.40 -25.44 5.96
C SER A 353 20.34 -24.25 6.24
N ASN A 354 20.74 -23.57 5.16
CA ASN A 354 21.63 -22.40 5.23
C ASN A 354 20.90 -21.06 5.12
N LEU A 355 19.58 -21.03 5.36
CA LEU A 355 18.80 -19.79 5.30
C LEU A 355 19.44 -18.71 6.18
N VAL A 356 19.84 -17.62 5.55
CA VAL A 356 20.33 -16.41 6.20
C VAL A 356 19.16 -15.53 6.56
N CYS A 357 18.90 -15.33 7.84
CA CYS A 357 17.78 -14.51 8.33
C CYS A 357 18.15 -13.01 8.42
N SER A 358 19.41 -12.70 8.65
CA SER A 358 19.85 -11.32 8.86
C SER A 358 21.29 -11.11 8.38
N LEU A 359 21.49 -9.96 7.76
CA LEU A 359 22.79 -9.41 7.31
C LEU A 359 23.00 -8.06 7.98
N GLY A 360 24.24 -7.72 8.32
CA GLY A 360 24.58 -6.41 8.86
C GLY A 360 26.04 -6.07 8.65
N PHE A 361 26.33 -4.87 8.15
CA PHE A 361 27.69 -4.31 8.13
C PHE A 361 28.02 -3.66 9.47
N ASP A 362 29.31 -3.65 9.78
CA ASP A 362 29.85 -2.82 10.85
C ASP A 362 29.79 -1.32 10.45
N ARG A 363 30.08 -0.44 11.40
CA ARG A 363 30.00 1.01 11.19
C ARG A 363 30.86 1.51 10.02
N ASP A 364 32.04 0.92 9.85
CA ASP A 364 33.01 1.37 8.87
C ASP A 364 32.84 0.64 7.51
N GLY A 365 31.97 -0.37 7.44
CA GLY A 365 31.73 -1.18 6.25
C GLY A 365 32.91 -2.07 5.87
N GLU A 366 33.79 -2.38 6.84
CA GLU A 366 34.94 -3.27 6.65
C GLU A 366 34.57 -4.73 6.84
N PHE A 367 33.64 -4.99 7.76
CA PHE A 367 33.14 -6.32 8.06
C PHE A 367 31.63 -6.38 7.87
N PHE A 368 31.14 -7.53 7.48
CA PHE A 368 29.71 -7.83 7.57
C PHE A 368 29.49 -9.18 8.25
N ALA A 369 28.42 -9.25 8.99
CA ALA A 369 28.00 -10.46 9.68
C ALA A 369 26.76 -11.06 9.03
N THR A 370 26.66 -12.40 9.08
CA THR A 370 25.51 -13.18 8.65
C THR A 370 25.02 -14.03 9.80
N ALA A 371 23.70 -14.18 9.94
CA ALA A 371 23.09 -15.06 10.95
C ALA A 371 21.82 -15.70 10.42
N GLY A 372 21.54 -16.92 10.85
CA GLY A 372 20.36 -17.62 10.36
C GLY A 372 20.06 -18.94 11.04
N VAL A 373 19.42 -19.82 10.29
CA VAL A 373 18.91 -21.12 10.77
C VAL A 373 20.04 -22.09 11.14
N ASN A 374 21.23 -21.91 10.59
CA ASN A 374 22.43 -22.69 10.93
C ASN A 374 22.97 -22.45 12.36
N LYS A 375 22.34 -21.55 13.13
CA LYS A 375 22.70 -21.22 14.53
C LYS A 375 24.09 -20.61 14.69
N LYS A 376 24.69 -20.08 13.65
CA LYS A 376 26.02 -19.49 13.66
C LYS A 376 25.96 -18.03 13.23
N ILE A 377 26.74 -17.20 13.88
CA ILE A 377 27.07 -15.86 13.40
C ILE A 377 28.41 -15.97 12.71
N LYS A 378 28.47 -15.63 11.44
CA LYS A 378 29.70 -15.63 10.64
C LYS A 378 30.05 -14.21 10.26
N VAL A 379 31.25 -13.78 10.52
CA VAL A 379 31.76 -12.44 10.19
C VAL A 379 32.76 -12.56 9.08
N PHE A 380 32.58 -11.78 8.04
CA PHE A 380 33.42 -11.76 6.84
C PHE A 380 34.06 -10.38 6.67
N GLU A 381 35.32 -10.36 6.25
CA GLU A 381 35.98 -9.14 5.85
C GLU A 381 35.64 -8.82 4.40
N TYR A 382 35.12 -7.59 4.17
CA TYR A 382 34.63 -7.18 2.85
C TYR A 382 35.72 -7.25 1.76
N ASN A 383 36.93 -6.73 2.04
CA ASN A 383 38.01 -6.69 1.07
C ASN A 383 38.56 -8.07 0.71
N SER A 384 38.49 -9.02 1.66
CA SER A 384 38.97 -10.39 1.40
C SER A 384 38.07 -11.16 0.42
N ILE A 385 36.78 -10.78 0.36
CA ILE A 385 35.79 -11.41 -0.55
C ILE A 385 35.94 -10.88 -1.98
N LEU A 386 36.36 -9.63 -2.15
CA LEU A 386 36.60 -9.06 -3.47
C LEU A 386 37.83 -9.66 -4.20
N ASN A 387 38.63 -10.41 -3.46
CA ASN A 387 39.85 -11.02 -4.01
C ASN A 387 39.48 -12.22 -4.89
N ALA A 388 39.56 -12.07 -6.21
CA ALA A 388 39.16 -13.06 -7.20
C ALA A 388 40.00 -14.37 -7.17
N ASP A 389 41.14 -14.38 -6.47
CA ASP A 389 42.03 -15.54 -6.40
C ASP A 389 41.61 -16.64 -5.43
N ARG A 390 40.48 -16.43 -4.72
CA ARG A 390 39.98 -17.39 -3.71
C ARG A 390 38.71 -18.09 -4.19
N ASP A 391 38.79 -19.40 -4.35
CA ASP A 391 37.62 -20.22 -4.68
C ASP A 391 36.63 -20.40 -3.51
N ILE A 392 37.09 -20.32 -2.26
CA ILE A 392 36.29 -20.50 -1.04
C ILE A 392 36.56 -19.35 -0.07
N HIS A 393 35.48 -18.78 0.47
CA HIS A 393 35.55 -17.69 1.43
C HIS A 393 35.26 -18.21 2.85
N TYR A 394 36.23 -18.02 3.74
CA TYR A 394 36.09 -18.38 5.15
C TYR A 394 35.75 -17.15 5.98
N PRO A 395 34.83 -17.30 7.00
CA PRO A 395 34.59 -16.23 7.96
C PRO A 395 35.86 -15.97 8.81
N VAL A 396 36.12 -14.70 9.09
CA VAL A 396 37.19 -14.29 10.02
C VAL A 396 36.85 -14.71 11.44
N VAL A 397 35.57 -14.62 11.77
CA VAL A 397 35.02 -15.01 13.10
C VAL A 397 33.77 -15.84 12.89
N GLU A 398 33.68 -16.93 13.65
CA GLU A 398 32.46 -17.74 13.74
C GLU A 398 32.06 -17.92 15.20
N MET A 399 30.82 -17.55 15.53
CA MET A 399 30.26 -17.67 16.88
C MET A 399 29.00 -18.56 16.83
N ALA A 400 29.01 -19.64 17.62
CA ALA A 400 27.90 -20.58 17.65
C ALA A 400 26.84 -20.20 18.69
N ASN A 401 25.58 -20.31 18.31
CA ASN A 401 24.44 -20.15 19.20
C ASN A 401 23.70 -21.49 19.41
N ARG A 402 22.98 -21.61 20.53
CA ARG A 402 22.17 -22.81 20.83
C ARG A 402 20.94 -22.93 19.93
N SER A 403 20.34 -21.81 19.56
CA SER A 403 19.11 -21.73 18.78
C SER A 403 19.30 -20.99 17.46
N LYS A 404 18.33 -21.16 16.54
CA LYS A 404 18.24 -20.42 15.28
C LYS A 404 18.23 -18.92 15.55
N LEU A 405 18.99 -18.17 14.76
CA LEU A 405 19.09 -16.73 14.86
C LEU A 405 18.07 -16.05 13.94
N SER A 406 17.44 -15.00 14.42
CA SER A 406 16.42 -14.22 13.66
C SER A 406 16.95 -12.88 13.17
N SER A 407 17.76 -12.19 13.98
CA SER A 407 18.27 -10.85 13.66
C SER A 407 19.62 -10.62 14.28
N ILE A 408 20.43 -9.77 13.62
CA ILE A 408 21.69 -9.23 14.16
C ILE A 408 21.72 -7.72 13.92
N CYS A 409 22.41 -7.02 14.81
CA CYS A 409 22.67 -5.60 14.70
C CYS A 409 24.04 -5.27 15.29
N TRP A 410 24.89 -4.55 14.53
CA TRP A 410 26.13 -4.03 15.03
C TRP A 410 25.92 -2.80 15.92
N ASN A 411 26.74 -2.67 16.97
CA ASN A 411 26.76 -1.44 17.75
C ASN A 411 27.43 -0.33 16.90
N GLY A 412 26.70 0.72 16.61
CA GLY A 412 27.20 1.84 15.79
C GLY A 412 28.32 2.65 16.45
N TYR A 413 28.56 2.47 17.74
CA TYR A 413 29.59 3.16 18.50
C TYR A 413 30.75 2.24 18.92
N ILE A 414 30.44 1.06 19.48
CA ILE A 414 31.42 0.08 19.92
C ILE A 414 31.64 -0.95 18.80
N LYS A 415 32.71 -0.78 18.03
CA LYS A 415 33.00 -1.55 16.82
C LYS A 415 33.08 -3.07 17.04
N SER A 416 33.52 -3.51 18.24
CA SER A 416 33.63 -4.95 18.57
C SER A 416 32.30 -5.60 18.98
N GLN A 417 31.23 -4.84 19.18
CA GLN A 417 29.96 -5.37 19.69
C GLN A 417 28.93 -5.63 18.61
N LEU A 418 28.33 -6.82 18.69
CA LEU A 418 27.23 -7.26 17.85
C LEU A 418 26.12 -7.83 18.72
N ALA A 419 24.88 -7.37 18.53
CA ALA A 419 23.70 -7.98 19.16
C ALA A 419 23.08 -9.03 18.25
N SER A 420 22.51 -10.07 18.84
CA SER A 420 21.74 -11.08 18.14
C SER A 420 20.46 -11.44 18.91
N SER A 421 19.44 -11.88 18.18
CA SER A 421 18.22 -12.45 18.73
C SER A 421 17.96 -13.84 18.19
N ASN A 422 17.24 -14.66 18.95
CA ASN A 422 17.01 -16.04 18.58
C ASN A 422 15.54 -16.49 18.75
N PHE A 423 15.25 -17.71 18.30
CA PHE A 423 13.92 -18.30 18.31
C PHE A 423 13.46 -18.78 19.70
N GLU A 424 14.34 -18.79 20.69
CA GLU A 424 14.03 -19.16 22.08
C GLU A 424 13.76 -17.95 22.99
N GLY A 425 13.68 -16.74 22.42
CA GLY A 425 13.39 -15.54 23.21
C GLY A 425 14.62 -14.91 23.86
N VAL A 426 15.83 -15.28 23.44
CA VAL A 426 17.07 -14.78 24.02
C VAL A 426 17.65 -13.68 23.14
N VAL A 427 18.05 -12.59 23.78
CA VAL A 427 18.84 -11.52 23.20
C VAL A 427 20.26 -11.61 23.76
N GLN A 428 21.24 -11.54 22.88
CA GLN A 428 22.65 -11.72 23.23
C GLN A 428 23.49 -10.60 22.62
N VAL A 429 24.49 -10.14 23.37
CA VAL A 429 25.51 -9.22 22.87
C VAL A 429 26.84 -9.97 22.86
N TRP A 430 27.55 -9.88 21.75
CA TRP A 430 28.80 -10.58 21.49
C TRP A 430 29.96 -9.59 21.40
N ASP A 431 31.13 -9.98 21.92
CA ASP A 431 32.40 -9.36 21.59
C ASP A 431 33.00 -10.12 20.41
N VAL A 432 32.94 -9.52 19.23
CA VAL A 432 33.40 -10.12 17.96
C VAL A 432 34.93 -10.32 17.96
N THR A 433 35.67 -9.39 18.58
CA THR A 433 37.14 -9.46 18.61
C THR A 433 37.64 -10.64 19.45
N ARG A 434 36.91 -10.95 20.53
CA ARG A 434 37.23 -12.08 21.41
C ARG A 434 36.49 -13.36 21.04
N SER A 435 35.54 -13.26 20.08
CA SER A 435 34.65 -14.37 19.71
C SER A 435 33.86 -14.93 20.89
N GLN A 436 33.46 -14.09 21.85
CA GLN A 436 32.84 -14.49 23.11
C GLN A 436 31.51 -13.77 23.32
N LEU A 437 30.64 -14.46 24.08
CA LEU A 437 29.41 -13.88 24.56
C LEU A 437 29.73 -12.83 25.64
N PHE A 438 29.35 -11.57 25.42
CA PHE A 438 29.50 -10.48 26.36
C PHE A 438 28.36 -10.45 27.38
N MET A 439 27.11 -10.53 26.90
CA MET A 439 25.90 -10.47 27.72
C MET A 439 24.78 -11.31 27.14
N GLU A 440 24.03 -11.99 28.02
CA GLU A 440 22.83 -12.75 27.65
C GLU A 440 21.61 -12.25 28.43
N MET A 441 20.51 -11.95 27.74
CA MET A 441 19.28 -11.38 28.29
C MET A 441 18.11 -12.30 27.99
N ARG A 442 17.45 -12.86 29.03
CA ARG A 442 16.39 -13.87 28.93
C ARG A 442 15.12 -13.40 29.65
N GLU A 443 14.33 -12.55 29.03
CA GLU A 443 13.06 -12.12 29.60
C GLU A 443 11.88 -12.22 28.62
N HIS A 444 12.14 -12.39 27.31
CA HIS A 444 11.08 -12.68 26.36
C HIS A 444 10.59 -14.12 26.49
N LEU A 445 9.28 -14.30 26.40
CA LEU A 445 8.63 -15.60 26.57
C LEU A 445 8.53 -16.40 25.27
N LYS A 446 8.74 -15.74 24.13
CA LYS A 446 8.65 -16.32 22.79
C LYS A 446 9.79 -15.79 21.91
N ARG A 447 9.83 -16.28 20.68
CA ARG A 447 10.79 -15.87 19.65
C ARG A 447 10.95 -14.35 19.59
N VAL A 448 12.18 -13.88 19.56
CA VAL A 448 12.53 -12.49 19.24
C VAL A 448 12.81 -12.38 17.75
N TRP A 449 12.15 -11.46 17.06
CA TRP A 449 12.30 -11.29 15.63
C TRP A 449 13.36 -10.27 15.24
N SER A 450 13.53 -9.23 16.04
CA SER A 450 14.39 -8.10 15.69
C SER A 450 15.07 -7.53 16.91
N VAL A 451 16.30 -7.09 16.71
CA VAL A 451 17.09 -6.30 17.66
C VAL A 451 17.67 -5.09 16.97
N ASP A 452 17.79 -3.98 17.69
CA ASP A 452 18.41 -2.77 17.18
C ASP A 452 19.10 -1.99 18.31
N PHE A 453 20.33 -1.50 18.04
CA PHE A 453 21.06 -0.61 18.94
C PHE A 453 20.64 0.84 18.72
N SER A 454 20.54 1.58 19.81
CA SER A 454 20.42 3.03 19.72
C SER A 454 21.75 3.64 19.25
N VAL A 455 21.70 4.44 18.20
CA VAL A 455 22.88 5.18 17.73
C VAL A 455 23.24 6.32 18.70
N ALA A 456 22.24 6.93 19.33
CA ALA A 456 22.44 8.03 20.26
C ALA A 456 22.89 7.58 21.66
N ASP A 457 22.55 6.35 22.08
CA ASP A 457 22.98 5.74 23.34
C ASP A 457 23.44 4.30 23.09
N PRO A 458 24.75 4.07 22.96
CA PRO A 458 25.31 2.77 22.62
C PRO A 458 25.08 1.68 23.67
N THR A 459 24.62 2.04 24.85
CA THR A 459 24.27 1.07 25.91
C THR A 459 22.82 0.58 25.82
N MET A 460 22.01 1.25 25.01
CA MET A 460 20.59 0.91 24.82
C MET A 460 20.39 0.00 23.62
N LEU A 461 19.65 -1.07 23.83
CA LEU A 461 19.21 -2.04 22.84
C LEU A 461 17.70 -2.20 22.90
N ALA A 462 17.03 -2.34 21.79
CA ALA A 462 15.61 -2.70 21.71
C ALA A 462 15.44 -4.08 21.08
N SER A 463 14.40 -4.80 21.49
CA SER A 463 14.00 -6.08 20.89
C SER A 463 12.49 -6.21 20.75
N GLY A 464 12.04 -6.84 19.65
CA GLY A 464 10.63 -7.11 19.38
C GLY A 464 10.35 -8.62 19.27
N SER A 465 9.26 -9.08 19.90
CA SER A 465 8.99 -10.51 20.07
C SER A 465 7.55 -10.92 19.72
N ASP A 466 7.38 -12.22 19.46
CA ASP A 466 6.11 -12.92 19.35
C ASP A 466 5.30 -12.96 20.66
N ASP A 467 5.89 -12.55 21.79
CA ASP A 467 5.17 -12.40 23.05
C ASP A 467 4.33 -11.11 23.12
N GLY A 468 4.34 -10.31 22.05
CA GLY A 468 3.62 -9.05 21.96
C GLY A 468 4.27 -7.93 22.76
N SER A 469 5.57 -8.01 23.03
CA SER A 469 6.29 -6.97 23.73
C SER A 469 7.50 -6.46 22.97
N VAL A 470 7.79 -5.19 23.18
CA VAL A 470 9.09 -4.58 22.92
C VAL A 470 9.78 -4.38 24.25
N LYS A 471 11.01 -4.86 24.37
CA LYS A 471 11.85 -4.65 25.55
C LYS A 471 13.01 -3.73 25.21
N LEU A 472 13.29 -2.83 26.14
CA LEU A 472 14.45 -1.94 26.12
C LEU A 472 15.46 -2.47 27.13
N TRP A 473 16.68 -2.65 26.69
CA TRP A 473 17.75 -3.25 27.50
C TRP A 473 18.87 -2.26 27.72
N ASN A 474 19.45 -2.31 28.93
CA ASN A 474 20.76 -1.74 29.15
C ASN A 474 21.79 -2.87 29.10
N ILE A 475 22.70 -2.83 28.13
CA ILE A 475 23.67 -3.91 27.91
C ILE A 475 24.68 -4.07 29.03
N ASN A 476 24.90 -3.04 29.84
CA ASN A 476 25.80 -3.11 30.98
C ASN A 476 25.15 -3.78 32.19
N GLN A 477 23.83 -3.69 32.32
CA GLN A 477 23.07 -4.26 33.42
C GLN A 477 22.52 -5.66 33.11
N GLY A 478 22.36 -5.99 31.81
CA GLY A 478 21.82 -7.27 31.38
C GLY A 478 20.32 -7.48 31.67
N VAL A 479 19.60 -6.41 32.01
CA VAL A 479 18.18 -6.43 32.35
C VAL A 479 17.39 -5.45 31.51
N SER A 480 16.07 -5.69 31.36
CA SER A 480 15.20 -4.75 30.68
C SER A 480 14.93 -3.52 31.56
N VAL A 481 15.19 -2.35 31.03
CA VAL A 481 14.91 -1.05 31.66
C VAL A 481 13.51 -0.52 31.31
N GLY A 482 12.85 -1.12 30.32
CA GLY A 482 11.50 -0.76 29.90
C GLY A 482 10.83 -1.85 29.07
N THR A 483 9.51 -1.91 29.14
CA THR A 483 8.72 -2.86 28.35
C THR A 483 7.48 -2.16 27.80
N ILE A 484 7.29 -2.23 26.48
CA ILE A 484 6.07 -1.79 25.80
C ILE A 484 5.29 -3.05 25.41
N LYS A 485 4.04 -3.16 25.87
CA LYS A 485 3.16 -4.30 25.56
C LYS A 485 2.21 -3.92 24.44
N THR A 486 2.07 -4.78 23.46
CA THR A 486 1.14 -4.68 22.33
C THR A 486 0.16 -5.84 22.33
N LYS A 487 -0.89 -5.73 21.53
CA LYS A 487 -1.90 -6.80 21.39
C LYS A 487 -1.50 -7.91 20.41
N ALA A 488 -0.48 -7.68 19.59
CA ALA A 488 -0.03 -8.60 18.55
C ALA A 488 1.50 -8.71 18.54
N ASN A 489 2.01 -9.68 17.81
CA ASN A 489 3.44 -9.92 17.67
C ASN A 489 4.17 -8.70 17.12
N VAL A 490 5.36 -8.42 17.63
CA VAL A 490 6.26 -7.37 17.14
C VAL A 490 7.32 -8.00 16.25
N CYS A 491 7.30 -7.64 14.96
CA CYS A 491 8.17 -8.26 13.96
C CYS A 491 9.47 -7.51 13.73
N CYS A 492 9.51 -6.22 13.98
CA CYS A 492 10.70 -5.38 13.79
C CYS A 492 10.70 -4.19 14.74
N VAL A 493 11.90 -3.76 15.12
CA VAL A 493 12.15 -2.57 15.93
C VAL A 493 13.27 -1.75 15.32
N GLN A 494 13.21 -0.42 15.41
CA GLN A 494 14.32 0.45 15.03
C GLN A 494 14.32 1.77 15.80
N PHE A 495 15.52 2.19 16.23
CA PHE A 495 15.76 3.53 16.72
C PHE A 495 15.96 4.52 15.56
N PRO A 496 15.53 5.78 15.71
CA PRO A 496 15.96 6.86 14.80
C PRO A 496 17.47 7.10 14.92
N VAL A 497 18.07 7.58 13.84
CA VAL A 497 19.53 7.77 13.77
C VAL A 497 20.03 8.83 14.77
N ASP A 498 19.23 9.85 15.02
CA ASP A 498 19.59 11.06 15.80
C ASP A 498 18.93 11.13 17.18
N SER A 499 18.14 10.15 17.57
CA SER A 499 17.40 10.17 18.83
C SER A 499 17.40 8.83 19.56
N GLY A 500 17.97 8.79 20.76
CA GLY A 500 17.83 7.65 21.69
C GLY A 500 16.51 7.64 22.47
N ARG A 501 15.62 8.62 22.25
CA ARG A 501 14.38 8.77 23.03
C ARG A 501 13.13 8.35 22.26
N ALA A 502 13.26 7.98 21.01
CA ALA A 502 12.16 7.53 20.18
C ALA A 502 12.44 6.10 19.68
N LEU A 503 11.37 5.37 19.38
CA LEU A 503 11.44 4.03 18.83
C LEU A 503 10.28 3.80 17.87
N ALA A 504 10.55 3.22 16.70
CA ALA A 504 9.53 2.74 15.79
C ALA A 504 9.54 1.21 15.78
N PHE A 505 8.36 0.60 15.70
CA PHE A 505 8.26 -0.84 15.53
C PHE A 505 7.03 -1.22 14.69
N GLY A 506 7.17 -2.30 13.93
CA GLY A 506 6.11 -2.90 13.12
C GLY A 506 5.51 -4.13 13.79
N SER A 507 4.20 -4.29 13.63
CA SER A 507 3.42 -5.33 14.30
C SER A 507 2.62 -6.18 13.31
N ALA A 508 2.26 -7.38 13.76
CA ALA A 508 1.39 -8.30 13.03
C ALA A 508 -0.07 -7.83 12.94
N ASP A 509 -0.46 -6.78 13.68
CA ASP A 509 -1.75 -6.12 13.58
C ASP A 509 -1.84 -5.10 12.43
N HIS A 510 -0.89 -5.13 11.50
CA HIS A 510 -0.80 -4.31 10.28
C HIS A 510 -0.44 -2.84 10.53
N LYS A 511 -0.02 -2.50 11.75
CA LYS A 511 0.28 -1.14 12.19
C LYS A 511 1.76 -0.96 12.48
N ILE A 512 2.17 0.29 12.40
CA ILE A 512 3.47 0.74 12.84
C ILE A 512 3.24 1.67 14.02
N TYR A 513 4.00 1.50 15.07
CA TYR A 513 3.92 2.29 16.27
C TYR A 513 5.19 3.11 16.43
N TYR A 514 5.02 4.40 16.66
CA TYR A 514 6.09 5.33 16.95
C TYR A 514 5.94 5.84 18.38
N TYR A 515 6.93 5.58 19.24
CA TYR A 515 6.90 5.88 20.66
C TYR A 515 7.94 6.92 21.05
N ASP A 516 7.60 7.76 22.03
CA ASP A 516 8.56 8.49 22.87
C ASP A 516 8.82 7.62 24.12
N LEU A 517 10.06 7.19 24.30
CA LEU A 517 10.45 6.28 25.38
C LEU A 517 10.36 6.90 26.78
N ARG A 518 10.24 8.24 26.88
CA ARG A 518 9.94 8.93 28.14
C ARG A 518 8.50 8.69 28.61
N ASN A 519 7.61 8.37 27.67
CA ASN A 519 6.22 8.04 27.93
C ASN A 519 5.79 6.79 27.16
N SER A 520 6.20 5.63 27.66
CA SER A 520 5.95 4.33 27.03
C SER A 520 4.50 3.82 27.19
N LYS A 521 3.60 4.58 27.84
CA LYS A 521 2.21 4.16 28.05
C LYS A 521 1.36 4.22 26.78
N LEU A 522 1.61 5.20 25.92
CA LEU A 522 0.85 5.43 24.69
C LEU A 522 1.81 5.78 23.53
N PRO A 523 1.53 5.31 22.31
CA PRO A 523 2.31 5.72 21.15
C PRO A 523 2.16 7.23 20.91
N LEU A 524 3.22 7.84 20.48
CA LEU A 524 3.23 9.21 19.98
C LEU A 524 2.37 9.30 18.69
N CYS A 525 2.56 8.31 17.81
CA CYS A 525 1.78 8.17 16.59
C CYS A 525 1.62 6.69 16.22
N THR A 526 0.48 6.34 15.64
CA THR A 526 0.20 5.04 15.03
C THR A 526 0.01 5.22 13.53
N LEU A 527 0.82 4.54 12.71
CA LEU A 527 0.73 4.60 11.26
C LEU A 527 -0.13 3.42 10.78
N VAL A 528 -1.20 3.73 10.06
CA VAL A 528 -2.20 2.77 9.58
C VAL A 528 -2.28 2.85 8.06
N GLY A 529 -2.14 1.75 7.36
CA GLY A 529 -2.21 1.75 5.89
C GLY A 529 -1.73 0.46 5.24
N HIS A 530 -1.05 -0.42 5.98
CA HIS A 530 -0.76 -1.78 5.53
C HIS A 530 -1.96 -2.70 5.75
N ASN A 531 -2.13 -3.69 4.87
CA ASN A 531 -3.23 -4.66 4.91
C ASN A 531 -2.84 -6.01 5.53
N LYS A 532 -1.53 -6.22 5.77
CA LYS A 532 -0.98 -7.41 6.40
C LYS A 532 0.15 -7.03 7.36
N THR A 533 0.82 -8.06 7.91
CA THR A 533 1.92 -7.92 8.85
C THR A 533 3.01 -6.98 8.34
N VAL A 534 3.41 -6.03 9.20
CA VAL A 534 4.57 -5.17 8.95
C VAL A 534 5.82 -5.92 9.36
N SER A 535 6.62 -6.35 8.37
CA SER A 535 7.81 -7.16 8.58
C SER A 535 9.05 -6.35 8.94
N TYR A 536 9.20 -5.15 8.37
CA TYR A 536 10.35 -4.28 8.60
C TYR A 536 9.94 -2.82 8.71
N VAL A 537 10.70 -2.08 9.52
CA VAL A 537 10.71 -0.61 9.56
C VAL A 537 12.15 -0.12 9.48
N LYS A 538 12.40 0.95 8.72
CA LYS A 538 13.71 1.59 8.58
C LYS A 538 13.56 3.11 8.49
N PHE A 539 14.39 3.86 9.22
CA PHE A 539 14.47 5.30 9.07
C PHE A 539 15.36 5.68 7.90
N ILE A 540 14.90 6.55 7.02
CA ILE A 540 15.74 7.20 5.98
C ILE A 540 16.50 8.36 6.59
N ASP A 541 15.76 9.16 7.37
CA ASP A 541 16.24 10.33 8.12
C ASP A 541 15.44 10.46 9.42
N SER A 542 15.67 11.51 10.20
CA SER A 542 15.01 11.76 11.49
C SER A 542 13.49 11.83 11.43
N THR A 543 12.94 12.21 10.29
CA THR A 543 11.50 12.47 10.10
C THR A 543 10.83 11.49 9.14
N THR A 544 11.60 10.72 8.39
CA THR A 544 11.07 9.86 7.34
C THR A 544 11.31 8.39 7.64
N LEU A 545 10.23 7.63 7.69
CA LEU A 545 10.21 6.19 7.96
C LEU A 545 9.76 5.41 6.72
N VAL A 546 10.39 4.27 6.48
CA VAL A 546 9.98 3.27 5.49
C VAL A 546 9.53 2.00 6.19
N SER A 547 8.45 1.42 5.73
CA SER A 547 7.95 0.13 6.22
C SER A 547 7.71 -0.85 5.08
N ALA A 548 8.05 -2.11 5.30
CA ALA A 548 7.71 -3.22 4.39
C ALA A 548 6.70 -4.16 5.04
N SER A 549 5.81 -4.72 4.23
CA SER A 549 4.75 -5.62 4.70
C SER A 549 4.56 -6.81 3.76
N THR A 550 4.03 -7.89 4.30
CA THR A 550 3.60 -9.06 3.51
C THR A 550 2.36 -8.81 2.64
N ASP A 551 1.95 -7.56 2.48
CA ASP A 551 0.93 -7.12 1.52
C ASP A 551 1.49 -6.73 0.14
N ASN A 552 2.75 -7.07 -0.16
CA ASN A 552 3.50 -6.73 -1.37
C ASN A 552 3.77 -5.23 -1.53
N THR A 553 3.74 -4.46 -0.45
CA THR A 553 4.00 -3.02 -0.51
C THR A 553 5.07 -2.58 0.47
N ILE A 554 5.83 -1.58 0.05
CA ILE A 554 6.65 -0.76 0.93
C ILE A 554 6.00 0.62 0.98
N LYS A 555 5.97 1.24 2.15
CA LYS A 555 5.36 2.56 2.36
C LYS A 555 6.34 3.53 2.99
N LEU A 556 6.30 4.76 2.51
CA LEU A 556 7.07 5.89 3.03
C LEU A 556 6.15 6.77 3.88
N TRP A 557 6.62 7.18 5.05
CA TRP A 557 5.85 7.95 6.02
C TRP A 557 6.63 9.19 6.45
N ASP A 558 5.93 10.31 6.60
CA ASP A 558 6.46 11.54 7.16
C ASP A 558 6.00 11.69 8.60
N LEU A 559 6.93 11.54 9.53
CA LEU A 559 6.67 11.67 10.95
C LEU A 559 6.58 13.14 11.41
N SER A 560 7.04 14.09 10.61
CA SER A 560 6.92 15.54 10.92
C SER A 560 5.45 15.98 10.90
N SER A 561 4.62 15.31 10.12
CA SER A 561 3.19 15.54 10.01
C SER A 561 2.36 14.83 11.11
N CYS A 562 2.99 14.15 12.07
CA CYS A 562 2.33 13.49 13.20
C CYS A 562 1.75 14.47 14.23
N THR A 563 0.85 15.34 13.79
CA THR A 563 0.05 16.21 14.68
C THR A 563 -1.15 15.49 15.29
N SER A 564 -1.56 14.38 14.70
CA SER A 564 -2.62 13.49 15.16
C SER A 564 -2.02 12.18 15.69
N ARG A 565 -2.72 11.51 16.62
CA ARG A 565 -2.29 10.21 17.15
C ARG A 565 -2.31 9.07 16.12
N VAL A 566 -2.95 9.29 14.98
CA VAL A 566 -3.06 8.31 13.88
C VAL A 566 -2.73 9.00 12.58
N LEU A 567 -1.84 8.38 11.80
CA LEU A 567 -1.50 8.76 10.44
C LEU A 567 -1.91 7.62 9.51
N ASP A 568 -2.88 7.87 8.64
CA ASP A 568 -3.50 6.88 7.73
C ASP A 568 -3.08 7.04 6.26
N SER A 569 -2.32 8.09 5.95
CA SER A 569 -1.89 8.42 4.59
C SER A 569 -0.38 8.35 4.46
N PRO A 570 0.19 7.30 3.82
CA PRO A 570 1.62 7.26 3.51
C PRO A 570 1.98 8.31 2.45
N LEU A 571 3.19 8.85 2.52
CA LEU A 571 3.73 9.75 1.51
C LEU A 571 3.80 9.07 0.14
N GLN A 572 4.25 7.82 0.11
CA GLN A 572 4.46 7.04 -1.10
C GLN A 572 4.22 5.56 -0.81
N SER A 573 3.76 4.82 -1.82
CA SER A 573 3.68 3.36 -1.79
C SER A 573 4.47 2.80 -2.96
N TYR A 574 5.30 1.81 -2.69
CA TYR A 574 6.16 1.14 -3.68
C TYR A 574 5.63 -0.26 -3.91
N THR A 575 5.55 -0.64 -5.18
CA THR A 575 5.08 -1.95 -5.63
C THR A 575 6.00 -2.49 -6.73
N GLY A 576 5.98 -3.79 -6.97
CA GLY A 576 6.78 -4.42 -8.01
C GLY A 576 7.70 -5.54 -7.50
N HIS A 577 7.79 -5.74 -6.18
CA HIS A 577 8.36 -6.94 -5.55
C HIS A 577 7.25 -7.84 -5.02
N MET A 578 7.52 -9.11 -4.85
CA MET A 578 6.60 -10.06 -4.23
C MET A 578 7.02 -10.35 -2.79
N ASN A 579 6.09 -10.14 -1.84
CA ASN A 579 6.28 -10.41 -0.41
C ASN A 579 4.95 -10.79 0.23
N VAL A 580 4.62 -12.09 0.20
CA VAL A 580 3.31 -12.61 0.67
C VAL A 580 3.42 -13.37 1.98
N LYS A 581 4.51 -14.12 2.19
CA LYS A 581 4.69 -15.07 3.29
C LYS A 581 5.98 -14.85 4.08
N ASN A 582 7.09 -14.55 3.40
CA ASN A 582 8.43 -14.57 3.95
C ASN A 582 8.91 -13.19 4.38
N PHE A 583 9.90 -13.14 5.24
CA PHE A 583 10.64 -11.91 5.50
C PHE A 583 11.77 -11.84 4.48
N VAL A 584 11.77 -10.79 3.67
CA VAL A 584 12.65 -10.64 2.49
C VAL A 584 13.75 -9.60 2.69
N GLY A 585 13.84 -8.99 3.87
CA GLY A 585 14.79 -7.94 4.18
C GLY A 585 14.37 -6.56 3.68
N LEU A 586 14.86 -5.53 4.37
CA LEU A 586 14.71 -4.12 4.00
C LEU A 586 15.94 -3.35 4.47
N SER A 587 16.58 -2.62 3.58
CA SER A 587 17.73 -1.78 3.89
C SER A 587 17.66 -0.46 3.13
N VAL A 588 18.14 0.63 3.74
CA VAL A 588 18.05 1.98 3.19
C VAL A 588 19.42 2.66 3.22
N ALA A 589 19.80 3.31 2.13
CA ALA A 589 21.01 4.13 2.03
C ALA A 589 20.85 5.21 0.96
N ASP A 590 21.24 6.46 1.26
CA ASP A 590 21.23 7.61 0.33
C ASP A 590 19.88 7.79 -0.43
N GLY A 591 18.76 7.50 0.24
CA GLY A 591 17.43 7.56 -0.36
C GLY A 591 17.04 6.39 -1.25
N TYR A 592 17.93 5.39 -1.44
CA TYR A 592 17.62 4.12 -2.08
C TYR A 592 17.11 3.13 -1.04
N ILE A 593 16.07 2.37 -1.43
CA ILE A 593 15.39 1.38 -0.61
C ILE A 593 15.59 0.03 -1.29
N ALA A 594 16.41 -0.84 -0.70
CA ALA A 594 16.61 -2.20 -1.17
C ALA A 594 15.73 -3.18 -0.41
N THR A 595 15.09 -4.08 -1.13
CA THR A 595 14.29 -5.18 -0.59
C THR A 595 14.52 -6.45 -1.38
N GLY A 596 14.35 -7.58 -0.74
CA GLY A 596 14.24 -8.85 -1.42
C GLY A 596 12.83 -9.07 -1.99
N SER A 597 12.71 -10.15 -2.74
CA SER A 597 11.43 -10.63 -3.30
C SER A 597 11.33 -12.14 -3.19
N GLU A 598 10.11 -12.65 -3.10
CA GLU A 598 9.83 -14.10 -3.17
C GLU A 598 10.06 -14.68 -4.58
N THR A 599 10.37 -13.84 -5.56
CA THR A 599 10.80 -14.24 -6.92
C THR A 599 12.32 -14.44 -7.05
N ASN A 600 13.05 -14.57 -5.95
CA ASN A 600 14.51 -14.65 -5.88
C ASN A 600 15.21 -13.43 -6.51
N GLU A 601 14.60 -12.26 -6.36
CA GLU A 601 15.08 -10.98 -6.91
C GLU A 601 15.39 -9.98 -5.79
N VAL A 602 16.47 -9.22 -5.95
CA VAL A 602 16.71 -7.98 -5.20
C VAL A 602 16.12 -6.84 -5.99
N VAL A 603 15.28 -6.03 -5.34
CA VAL A 603 14.63 -4.88 -5.96
C VAL A 603 15.04 -3.61 -5.24
N ILE A 604 15.44 -2.60 -5.98
CA ILE A 604 15.85 -1.30 -5.46
C ILE A 604 14.89 -0.24 -5.95
N TYR A 605 14.36 0.55 -5.01
CA TYR A 605 13.57 1.75 -5.25
C TYR A 605 14.38 2.99 -4.88
N HIS A 606 13.98 4.13 -5.41
CA HIS A 606 14.39 5.44 -4.88
C HIS A 606 13.20 6.13 -4.22
N LYS A 607 13.43 6.83 -3.10
CA LYS A 607 12.36 7.47 -2.30
C LYS A 607 11.44 8.39 -3.10
N ALA A 608 11.92 8.96 -4.21
CA ALA A 608 11.15 9.91 -5.02
C ALA A 608 10.11 9.23 -5.95
N PHE A 609 10.25 7.93 -6.27
CA PHE A 609 9.43 7.28 -7.31
C PHE A 609 8.87 5.92 -6.86
N PRO A 610 7.59 5.62 -7.17
CA PRO A 610 6.90 4.43 -6.70
C PRO A 610 7.30 3.13 -7.40
N MET A 611 8.08 3.21 -8.49
CA MET A 611 8.49 2.05 -9.28
C MET A 611 9.94 1.66 -8.99
N PRO A 612 10.31 0.38 -9.24
CA PRO A 612 11.69 -0.08 -9.12
C PRO A 612 12.66 0.75 -9.97
N ALA A 613 13.75 1.15 -9.37
CA ALA A 613 14.87 1.78 -10.08
C ALA A 613 15.75 0.70 -10.73
N LEU A 614 16.09 -0.35 -9.98
CA LEU A 614 16.92 -1.46 -10.42
C LEU A 614 16.36 -2.77 -9.87
N SER A 615 16.64 -3.88 -10.57
CA SER A 615 16.41 -5.22 -10.04
C SER A 615 17.53 -6.16 -10.48
N PHE A 616 17.75 -7.22 -9.68
CA PHE A 616 18.71 -8.26 -9.96
C PHE A 616 18.17 -9.61 -9.52
N LYS A 617 18.03 -10.57 -10.45
CA LYS A 617 17.59 -11.93 -10.17
C LYS A 617 18.78 -12.82 -9.82
N PHE A 618 18.67 -13.58 -8.73
CA PHE A 618 19.63 -14.61 -8.38
C PHE A 618 19.36 -15.84 -9.25
N ASN A 619 20.14 -16.01 -10.30
CA ASN A 619 20.06 -17.19 -11.15
C ASN A 619 20.91 -18.30 -10.53
N SER A 620 20.35 -19.50 -10.45
CA SER A 620 21.07 -20.73 -10.13
C SER A 620 21.47 -21.38 -11.46
N THR A 621 22.76 -21.48 -11.74
CA THR A 621 23.25 -22.32 -12.85
C THR A 621 23.43 -23.74 -12.33
N ASP A 622 22.87 -24.71 -13.00
CA ASP A 622 23.14 -26.13 -12.71
C ASP A 622 24.65 -26.41 -12.98
N PRO A 623 25.37 -26.88 -11.98
CA PRO A 623 26.83 -27.13 -12.15
C PRO A 623 27.14 -28.23 -13.18
N LEU A 624 26.15 -29.03 -13.58
CA LEU A 624 26.32 -30.14 -14.55
C LEU A 624 25.92 -29.78 -15.98
N SER A 625 24.83 -28.99 -16.15
CA SER A 625 24.33 -28.64 -17.49
C SER A 625 24.72 -27.24 -17.95
N GLY A 626 25.09 -26.36 -17.02
CA GLY A 626 25.35 -24.94 -17.32
C GLY A 626 24.08 -24.13 -17.61
N ASP A 627 22.89 -24.77 -17.55
CA ASP A 627 21.61 -24.11 -17.80
C ASP A 627 21.14 -23.32 -16.57
N GLU A 628 20.46 -22.21 -16.81
CA GLU A 628 19.82 -21.44 -15.74
C GLU A 628 18.61 -22.24 -15.21
N VAL A 629 18.70 -22.69 -13.97
CA VAL A 629 17.59 -23.34 -13.25
C VAL A 629 16.74 -22.26 -12.60
N ASP A 630 15.53 -22.07 -13.08
CA ASP A 630 14.53 -21.22 -12.42
C ASP A 630 13.89 -22.01 -11.26
N ASP A 631 14.55 -22.00 -10.10
CA ASP A 631 14.03 -22.59 -8.87
C ASP A 631 13.05 -21.62 -8.22
N SER A 632 11.78 -21.73 -8.60
CA SER A 632 10.66 -20.89 -8.11
C SER A 632 10.41 -21.01 -6.61
N ALA A 633 11.08 -21.94 -5.90
CA ALA A 633 10.99 -22.10 -4.45
C ALA A 633 11.96 -21.21 -3.67
N GLN A 634 12.94 -20.58 -4.34
CA GLN A 634 13.92 -19.72 -3.70
C GLN A 634 13.41 -18.28 -3.56
N PHE A 635 13.85 -17.59 -2.52
CA PHE A 635 13.54 -16.18 -2.29
C PHE A 635 14.74 -15.46 -1.67
N ILE A 636 14.82 -14.15 -1.85
CA ILE A 636 15.81 -13.32 -1.15
C ILE A 636 15.32 -13.13 0.29
N SER A 637 16.13 -13.58 1.23
CA SER A 637 15.79 -13.58 2.66
C SER A 637 16.31 -12.38 3.44
N SER A 638 17.39 -11.75 2.96
CA SER A 638 17.95 -10.57 3.63
C SER A 638 18.75 -9.71 2.64
N VAL A 639 18.74 -8.40 2.83
CA VAL A 639 19.51 -7.41 2.10
C VAL A 639 20.09 -6.37 3.06
N CYS A 640 21.31 -5.90 2.80
CA CYS A 640 21.96 -4.89 3.61
C CYS A 640 22.90 -4.01 2.78
N TRP A 641 22.73 -2.68 2.85
CA TRP A 641 23.64 -1.71 2.25
C TRP A 641 24.94 -1.62 3.03
N ARG A 642 26.03 -1.44 2.32
CA ARG A 642 27.33 -1.11 2.90
C ARG A 642 27.40 0.38 3.20
N GLY A 643 26.94 0.81 4.38
CA GLY A 643 26.90 2.22 4.73
C GLY A 643 26.16 3.08 3.69
N GLN A 644 26.73 4.20 3.33
CA GLN A 644 26.21 5.13 2.28
C GLN A 644 26.85 4.89 0.91
N SER A 645 27.28 3.67 0.62
CA SER A 645 27.91 3.32 -0.67
C SER A 645 26.88 2.78 -1.68
N SER A 646 27.32 2.62 -2.94
CA SER A 646 26.53 1.97 -4.00
C SER A 646 26.52 0.43 -3.91
N THR A 647 27.13 -0.15 -2.88
CA THR A 647 27.29 -1.60 -2.71
C THR A 647 26.33 -2.14 -1.67
N LEU A 648 25.73 -3.29 -1.95
CA LEU A 648 24.89 -4.03 -1.01
C LEU A 648 25.25 -5.51 -1.01
N VAL A 649 24.97 -6.18 0.11
CA VAL A 649 25.00 -7.63 0.24
C VAL A 649 23.58 -8.15 0.29
N ALA A 650 23.31 -9.21 -0.46
CA ALA A 650 22.03 -9.90 -0.44
C ALA A 650 22.23 -11.41 -0.26
N ALA A 651 21.32 -12.04 0.46
CA ALA A 651 21.31 -13.48 0.68
C ALA A 651 19.96 -14.08 0.29
N ASN A 652 19.98 -15.28 -0.28
CA ASN A 652 18.76 -16.02 -0.59
C ASN A 652 18.46 -17.12 0.46
N SER A 653 17.33 -17.78 0.29
CA SER A 653 16.85 -18.85 1.17
C SER A 653 17.73 -20.10 1.20
N MET A 654 18.57 -20.30 0.19
CA MET A 654 19.54 -21.40 0.14
C MET A 654 20.87 -21.06 0.81
N GLY A 655 21.06 -19.80 1.22
CA GLY A 655 22.31 -19.33 1.83
C GLY A 655 23.35 -18.82 0.83
N ASN A 656 22.99 -18.65 -0.45
CA ASN A 656 23.83 -17.99 -1.43
C ASN A 656 23.87 -16.49 -1.10
N ILE A 657 25.06 -15.94 -1.02
CA ILE A 657 25.29 -14.53 -0.67
C ILE A 657 26.06 -13.88 -1.83
N LYS A 658 25.53 -12.77 -2.32
CA LYS A 658 26.16 -11.99 -3.39
C LYS A 658 26.41 -10.56 -2.95
N LEU A 659 27.59 -10.05 -3.32
CA LEU A 659 27.90 -8.62 -3.27
C LEU A 659 27.47 -7.99 -4.59
N LEU A 660 26.58 -7.03 -4.50
CA LEU A 660 26.02 -6.32 -5.65
C LEU A 660 26.42 -4.85 -5.60
N GLU A 661 26.76 -4.28 -6.75
CA GLU A 661 27.03 -2.85 -6.87
C GLU A 661 26.12 -2.20 -7.89
N MET A 662 25.60 -1.02 -7.58
CA MET A 662 24.87 -0.17 -8.54
C MET A 662 25.87 0.51 -9.47
N VAL A 663 25.74 0.28 -10.78
CA VAL A 663 26.61 0.80 -11.84
C VAL A 663 25.83 1.64 -12.85
#